data_08b88f887c6caeedaa4894d250b8d22d
#
_entry.id   08b88f887c6caeedaa4894d250b8d22d
#
_cell.length_a   1.000
_cell.length_b   1.000
_cell.length_c   1.000
_cell.angle_alpha   90.00
_cell.angle_beta   90.00
_cell.angle_gamma   90.00
#
_symmetry.space_group_name_H-M   'P 1'
#
loop_
_entity.id
_entity.type
_entity.pdbx_description
1 polymer ?
#
loop_
_entity_poly.entity_id
_entity_poly.type
_entity_poly.pdbx_seq_one_letter_code
_entity_poly.pdbx_strand_id
1 'polypeptide(L)'
;MTDLSQHTPMMQQYFKLKHQHPDQLMFYRMGDFYELFYEDAKKAAKLLDITLTARGQSGGKAIPMAGIPFHSAEGYLAKLVKLGESVAICEQIGDPATSKGPVERQVVRIITPGTVSDEALLDERRDNLLAAILGDERLFGLAVLDITSGRFSVQEIKGWETLLAELERLNPAELLIPDDWPQGLPAEKRRGVRRRAPWDFDRDSAHKSLCQQFGTQDLKGFGCQNLTLAIGAAGCLLAYAKETQRTALPHLRSLRHDRLDDTVILDGASRRNLELDINLSGGRENTLQSVVDRCQTAMASRLMSRWLNRPLRDRAVLEARQESIACLLERYRFENLQPQLKEIGDLERILARIGLRNARPRDLARLRDALAALPDLQNAMTELEAPHLQALATTIGTYPELAELLAKAIIDNPPAVIRDGGVIKTGYDAELDELQALSENAGQFLMDLEAREKARTGLPNLKVGYNRIHGYFIELPRVQAEQAPADYIRRQTLKGAERFITPELKAFEDKALSAQSRALAREKALYEELLERLIGHLAPLQDSASALAELDVLANLAERALNLDLNRPRFVEHTCLHIEQGRHPVVEQVLETPFVANDLALDADTRMLVITGPNMGAKSTYMRQTALIVLLAHIGSFVPAARCELSLVDRIFTRIGSSDDLAGGRSTFMVEMSETANILHNATDKSLVLMDEVGRGTSTFDGLSLAWAAAEDLARTRAFTLFATHYFELTVLPESQPAVANVHLNATEHNERIVFLHHVLPGPASQSYGLAVAQLAGVPAPVIQRAREHLKRLETTSLPHEMPSQQSGKPASPMQSDLFASLPHPVIDELSRINPDDISPRQALDLLYAWKMRV
;
A
#
# COMPACT_ATOMS: atom_id res chain seq x y z
N MET A 1 36.98 5.35 21.59
CA MET A 1 36.89 6.73 21.06
C MET A 1 38.09 6.92 20.15
N THR A 2 37.87 7.07 18.87
CA THR A 2 38.92 7.39 17.89
C THR A 2 39.43 8.78 18.21
N ASP A 3 40.75 8.92 18.35
CA ASP A 3 41.38 10.23 18.61
C ASP A 3 41.14 11.17 17.43
N LEU A 4 40.13 12.05 17.60
CA LEU A 4 39.69 13.00 16.58
C LEU A 4 40.78 14.02 16.23
N SER A 5 41.82 14.18 17.09
CA SER A 5 42.90 15.15 16.89
C SER A 5 43.76 14.90 15.65
N GLN A 6 43.79 13.63 15.18
CA GLN A 6 44.54 13.23 13.98
C GLN A 6 43.84 13.51 12.67
N HIS A 7 42.60 13.99 12.72
CA HIS A 7 41.77 14.27 11.55
C HIS A 7 41.74 15.75 11.21
N THR A 8 41.55 16.09 9.95
CA THR A 8 41.33 17.47 9.49
C THR A 8 40.09 18.08 10.16
N PRO A 9 40.01 19.39 10.38
CA PRO A 9 38.86 20.02 11.03
C PRO A 9 37.50 19.65 10.40
N MET A 10 37.45 19.51 9.08
CA MET A 10 36.26 19.07 8.36
C MET A 10 35.90 17.62 8.72
N MET A 11 36.87 16.69 8.76
CA MET A 11 36.62 15.30 9.14
C MET A 11 36.26 15.14 10.61
N GLN A 12 36.81 15.98 11.49
CA GLN A 12 36.39 16.01 12.89
C GLN A 12 34.89 16.38 13.00
N GLN A 13 34.42 17.36 12.25
CA GLN A 13 33.01 17.72 12.17
C GLN A 13 32.16 16.58 11.60
N TYR A 14 32.61 15.94 10.53
CA TYR A 14 31.92 14.77 9.94
C TYR A 14 31.80 13.63 10.96
N PHE A 15 32.87 13.24 11.62
CA PHE A 15 32.84 12.15 12.60
C PHE A 15 31.97 12.48 13.82
N LYS A 16 31.94 13.72 14.27
CA LYS A 16 31.04 14.15 15.34
C LYS A 16 29.58 13.94 14.96
N LEU A 17 29.20 14.31 13.74
CA LEU A 17 27.83 14.10 13.23
C LEU A 17 27.54 12.61 12.97
N LYS A 18 28.49 11.88 12.36
CA LYS A 18 28.33 10.46 12.08
C LYS A 18 28.19 9.62 13.36
N HIS A 19 28.83 10.00 14.44
CA HIS A 19 28.67 9.34 15.75
C HIS A 19 27.24 9.46 16.31
N GLN A 20 26.56 10.55 15.99
CA GLN A 20 25.14 10.74 16.37
C GLN A 20 24.18 9.95 15.46
N HIS A 21 24.65 9.56 14.27
CA HIS A 21 23.85 8.89 13.24
C HIS A 21 24.60 7.68 12.66
N PRO A 22 24.96 6.67 13.50
CA PRO A 22 25.85 5.58 13.09
C PRO A 22 25.27 4.73 11.95
N ASP A 23 23.95 4.49 11.97
CA ASP A 23 23.26 3.56 11.07
C ASP A 23 22.75 4.21 9.78
N GLN A 24 22.71 5.55 9.72
CA GLN A 24 22.22 6.30 8.56
C GLN A 24 23.38 6.62 7.60
N LEU A 25 23.15 6.52 6.29
CA LEU A 25 24.05 7.06 5.29
C LEU A 25 24.07 8.59 5.39
N MET A 26 25.24 9.20 5.53
CA MET A 26 25.32 10.65 5.68
C MET A 26 25.58 11.33 4.36
N PHE A 27 24.59 12.09 3.87
CA PHE A 27 24.71 13.01 2.75
C PHE A 27 25.27 14.34 3.27
N TYR A 28 26.58 14.52 3.19
CA TYR A 28 27.29 15.65 3.75
C TYR A 28 27.48 16.74 2.69
N ARG A 29 26.81 17.89 2.84
CA ARG A 29 26.81 18.97 1.86
C ARG A 29 28.18 19.60 1.68
N MET A 30 28.69 19.61 0.45
CA MET A 30 29.93 20.25 0.04
C MET A 30 29.77 20.96 -1.30
N GLY A 31 29.49 22.26 -1.27
CA GLY A 31 29.20 23.04 -2.47
C GLY A 31 27.98 22.48 -3.23
N ASP A 32 28.16 22.08 -4.48
CA ASP A 32 27.11 21.54 -5.35
C ASP A 32 26.94 20.02 -5.24
N PHE A 33 27.59 19.38 -4.26
CA PHE A 33 27.51 17.94 -4.04
C PHE A 33 27.11 17.60 -2.62
N TYR A 34 26.46 16.42 -2.48
CA TYR A 34 26.50 15.67 -1.26
C TYR A 34 27.61 14.63 -1.35
N GLU A 35 28.55 14.71 -0.44
CA GLU A 35 29.66 13.78 -0.36
C GLU A 35 29.43 12.77 0.76
N LEU A 36 29.73 11.52 0.48
CA LEU A 36 29.74 10.44 1.45
C LEU A 36 31.19 10.00 1.67
N PHE A 37 31.51 9.61 2.89
CA PHE A 37 32.87 9.27 3.27
C PHE A 37 32.95 7.88 3.88
N TYR A 38 34.13 7.26 3.83
CA TYR A 38 34.49 5.99 4.45
C TYR A 38 33.49 4.86 4.10
N GLU A 39 32.92 4.20 5.11
CA GLU A 39 32.01 3.07 4.90
C GLU A 39 30.70 3.50 4.22
N ASP A 40 30.21 4.70 4.50
CA ASP A 40 29.04 5.23 3.80
C ASP A 40 29.29 5.37 2.30
N ALA A 41 30.49 5.81 1.90
CA ALA A 41 30.87 5.92 0.50
C ALA A 41 30.94 4.55 -0.19
N LYS A 42 31.53 3.55 0.47
CA LYS A 42 31.60 2.17 -0.06
C LYS A 42 30.20 1.56 -0.21
N LYS A 43 29.36 1.72 0.81
CA LYS A 43 28.00 1.22 0.81
C LYS A 43 27.16 1.88 -0.28
N ALA A 44 27.21 3.21 -0.36
CA ALA A 44 26.47 3.97 -1.37
C ALA A 44 26.95 3.67 -2.80
N ALA A 45 28.27 3.55 -3.02
CA ALA A 45 28.81 3.19 -4.32
C ALA A 45 28.28 1.85 -4.82
N LYS A 46 28.16 0.86 -3.94
CA LYS A 46 27.62 -0.46 -4.24
C LYS A 46 26.10 -0.43 -4.51
N LEU A 47 25.35 0.34 -3.70
CA LEU A 47 23.87 0.37 -3.79
C LEU A 47 23.36 1.22 -4.95
N LEU A 48 24.09 2.28 -5.30
CA LEU A 48 23.67 3.28 -6.27
C LEU A 48 24.37 3.13 -7.61
N ASP A 49 25.39 2.25 -7.71
CA ASP A 49 26.25 2.10 -8.87
C ASP A 49 26.94 3.42 -9.26
N ILE A 50 27.50 4.10 -8.23
CA ILE A 50 28.28 5.34 -8.41
C ILE A 50 29.75 5.10 -8.14
N THR A 51 30.60 5.94 -8.75
CA THR A 51 32.05 5.79 -8.66
C THR A 51 32.57 6.04 -7.25
N LEU A 52 33.26 5.06 -6.66
CA LEU A 52 34.03 5.23 -5.45
C LEU A 52 35.40 5.85 -5.79
N THR A 53 35.69 7.01 -5.22
CA THR A 53 36.94 7.74 -5.37
C THR A 53 37.66 7.85 -4.04
N ALA A 54 38.90 8.36 -4.05
CA ALA A 54 39.62 8.71 -2.84
C ALA A 54 40.20 10.12 -3.02
N ARG A 55 39.93 11.02 -2.09
CA ARG A 55 40.41 12.39 -2.14
C ARG A 55 40.97 12.84 -0.79
N GLY A 56 42.20 13.28 -0.79
CA GLY A 56 42.88 13.73 0.41
C GLY A 56 43.29 12.59 1.34
N GLN A 57 43.93 12.96 2.44
CA GLN A 57 44.36 12.04 3.50
C GLN A 57 43.92 12.58 4.86
N SER A 58 43.49 11.67 5.74
CA SER A 58 43.20 12.00 7.12
C SER A 58 43.63 10.82 8.00
N GLY A 59 44.33 11.13 9.07
CA GLY A 59 44.94 10.07 9.90
C GLY A 59 45.95 9.18 9.14
N GLY A 60 46.65 9.73 8.12
CA GLY A 60 47.64 8.99 7.32
C GLY A 60 47.07 8.03 6.27
N LYS A 61 45.76 7.98 6.08
CA LYS A 61 45.08 7.13 5.08
C LYS A 61 44.29 7.96 4.09
N ALA A 62 44.18 7.46 2.84
CA ALA A 62 43.31 8.06 1.85
C ALA A 62 41.85 7.95 2.31
N ILE A 63 41.03 9.00 2.04
CA ILE A 63 39.63 9.06 2.43
C ILE A 63 38.77 8.52 1.26
N PRO A 64 38.16 7.31 1.41
CA PRO A 64 37.18 6.84 0.44
C PRO A 64 36.00 7.82 0.37
N MET A 65 35.59 8.19 -0.85
CA MET A 65 34.56 9.18 -1.08
C MET A 65 33.68 8.82 -2.27
N ALA A 66 32.41 9.12 -2.18
CA ALA A 66 31.46 9.08 -3.29
C ALA A 66 30.66 10.38 -3.28
N GLY A 67 30.45 10.99 -4.44
CA GLY A 67 29.76 12.26 -4.58
C GLY A 67 28.46 12.12 -5.36
N ILE A 68 27.41 12.78 -4.90
CA ILE A 68 26.09 12.87 -5.55
C ILE A 68 25.82 14.34 -5.84
N PRO A 69 25.58 14.74 -7.10
CA PRO A 69 25.22 16.10 -7.40
C PRO A 69 23.94 16.51 -6.66
N PHE A 70 23.94 17.68 -6.05
CA PHE A 70 22.82 18.15 -5.24
C PHE A 70 21.50 18.16 -6.01
N HIS A 71 21.51 18.64 -7.26
CA HIS A 71 20.32 18.70 -8.10
C HIS A 71 19.75 17.34 -8.49
N SER A 72 20.53 16.27 -8.39
CA SER A 72 20.14 14.89 -8.70
C SER A 72 19.87 14.04 -7.45
N ALA A 73 20.06 14.60 -6.26
CA ALA A 73 20.01 13.86 -4.99
C ALA A 73 18.69 13.11 -4.78
N GLU A 74 17.56 13.68 -5.23
CA GLU A 74 16.24 13.07 -5.08
C GLU A 74 16.14 11.68 -5.74
N GLY A 75 16.67 11.53 -6.95
CA GLY A 75 16.69 10.24 -7.64
C GLY A 75 17.51 9.16 -6.91
N TYR A 76 18.62 9.56 -6.29
CA TYR A 76 19.46 8.66 -5.49
C TYR A 76 18.81 8.34 -4.14
N LEU A 77 18.18 9.31 -3.49
CA LEU A 77 17.41 9.11 -2.28
C LEU A 77 16.25 8.12 -2.51
N ALA A 78 15.53 8.26 -3.63
CA ALA A 78 14.46 7.33 -4.00
C ALA A 78 14.95 5.87 -4.11
N LYS A 79 16.13 5.66 -4.70
CA LYS A 79 16.74 4.33 -4.79
C LYS A 79 17.11 3.78 -3.41
N LEU A 80 17.75 4.58 -2.56
CA LEU A 80 18.17 4.17 -1.21
C LEU A 80 16.95 3.82 -0.33
N VAL A 81 15.93 4.66 -0.34
CA VAL A 81 14.69 4.44 0.41
C VAL A 81 14.00 3.15 -0.03
N LYS A 82 13.90 2.88 -1.34
CA LYS A 82 13.35 1.62 -1.87
C LYS A 82 14.16 0.39 -1.44
N LEU A 83 15.45 0.55 -1.21
CA LEU A 83 16.32 -0.50 -0.68
C LEU A 83 16.21 -0.66 0.85
N GLY A 84 15.41 0.15 1.52
CA GLY A 84 15.23 0.13 2.98
C GLY A 84 16.30 0.90 3.76
N GLU A 85 17.11 1.71 3.08
CA GLU A 85 18.16 2.51 3.72
C GLU A 85 17.64 3.82 4.27
N SER A 86 18.29 4.32 5.32
CA SER A 86 18.03 5.64 5.90
C SER A 86 19.19 6.59 5.61
N VAL A 87 18.87 7.86 5.35
CA VAL A 87 19.83 8.88 4.96
C VAL A 87 19.69 10.11 5.85
N ALA A 88 20.76 10.53 6.48
CA ALA A 88 20.88 11.79 7.21
C ALA A 88 21.32 12.89 6.25
N ILE A 89 20.46 13.89 6.04
CA ILE A 89 20.76 15.07 5.21
C ILE A 89 21.44 16.11 6.06
N CYS A 90 22.70 16.38 5.75
CA CYS A 90 23.54 17.32 6.45
C CYS A 90 23.80 18.57 5.59
N GLU A 91 23.25 19.70 6.02
CA GLU A 91 23.34 20.99 5.33
C GLU A 91 24.33 21.95 6.02
N GLN A 92 24.81 22.91 5.23
CA GLN A 92 25.63 24.01 5.70
C GLN A 92 24.74 25.04 6.40
N ILE A 93 25.15 25.44 7.60
CA ILE A 93 24.48 26.48 8.40
C ILE A 93 25.34 27.73 8.41
N GLY A 94 24.73 28.89 8.07
CA GLY A 94 25.40 30.16 8.00
C GLY A 94 25.99 30.48 6.62
N ASP A 95 26.60 31.70 6.50
CA ASP A 95 27.14 32.18 5.26
C ASP A 95 28.63 31.77 5.11
N PRO A 96 28.98 31.04 4.04
CA PRO A 96 30.35 30.66 3.74
C PRO A 96 31.31 31.87 3.63
N ALA A 97 30.83 33.05 3.22
CA ALA A 97 31.63 34.22 3.05
C ALA A 97 32.08 34.88 4.37
N THR A 98 31.35 34.63 5.46
CA THR A 98 31.63 35.21 6.80
C THR A 98 32.32 34.24 7.75
N SER A 99 32.46 32.99 7.39
CA SER A 99 32.99 31.93 8.25
C SER A 99 34.53 31.97 8.32
N LYS A 100 35.11 32.09 9.54
CA LYS A 100 36.56 32.00 9.81
C LYS A 100 37.03 30.55 9.95
N GLY A 101 36.52 29.60 9.19
CA GLY A 101 36.85 28.18 9.27
C GLY A 101 35.93 27.31 8.44
N PRO A 102 35.92 25.97 8.63
CA PRO A 102 34.92 25.14 7.96
C PRO A 102 33.53 25.61 8.35
N VAL A 103 32.69 25.87 7.35
CA VAL A 103 31.28 26.23 7.59
C VAL A 103 30.62 25.17 8.47
N GLU A 104 29.87 25.59 9.49
CA GLU A 104 29.13 24.68 10.36
C GLU A 104 28.12 23.89 9.56
N ARG A 105 27.96 22.62 9.92
CA ARG A 105 26.98 21.70 9.29
C ARG A 105 26.16 21.00 10.35
N GLN A 106 24.89 20.82 10.05
CA GLN A 106 23.97 20.12 10.93
C GLN A 106 23.11 19.16 10.11
N VAL A 107 22.70 18.06 10.74
CA VAL A 107 21.69 17.19 10.17
C VAL A 107 20.33 17.87 10.31
N VAL A 108 19.78 18.30 9.17
CA VAL A 108 18.50 19.02 9.12
C VAL A 108 17.31 18.07 9.05
N ARG A 109 17.50 16.86 8.52
CA ARG A 109 16.46 15.86 8.36
C ARG A 109 17.07 14.46 8.21
N ILE A 110 16.36 13.45 8.68
CA ILE A 110 16.68 12.05 8.42
C ILE A 110 15.55 11.48 7.55
N ILE A 111 15.89 11.00 6.37
CA ILE A 111 14.95 10.37 5.45
C ILE A 111 15.01 8.86 5.66
N THR A 112 13.89 8.27 6.05
CA THR A 112 13.75 6.82 6.23
C THR A 112 12.58 6.31 5.40
N PRO A 113 12.49 5.01 5.09
CA PRO A 113 11.39 4.48 4.30
C PRO A 113 10.00 4.86 4.81
N GLY A 114 9.80 4.87 6.14
CA GLY A 114 8.51 5.18 6.78
C GLY A 114 8.23 6.65 7.01
N THR A 115 9.26 7.52 6.93
CA THR A 115 9.13 8.95 7.21
C THR A 115 9.38 9.86 6.00
N VAL A 116 9.39 9.30 4.81
CA VAL A 116 9.44 10.06 3.57
C VAL A 116 8.19 10.92 3.41
N SER A 117 8.39 12.19 3.03
CA SER A 117 7.32 13.14 2.73
C SER A 117 7.47 13.81 1.36
N ASP A 118 8.60 13.61 0.68
CA ASP A 118 8.83 14.15 -0.66
C ASP A 118 8.01 13.40 -1.71
N GLU A 119 7.26 14.14 -2.54
CA GLU A 119 6.39 13.59 -3.58
C GLU A 119 7.15 12.67 -4.55
N ALA A 120 8.35 13.04 -4.95
CA ALA A 120 9.17 12.26 -5.88
C ALA A 120 9.63 10.90 -5.35
N LEU A 121 9.55 10.68 -4.02
CA LEU A 121 9.96 9.45 -3.34
C LEU A 121 8.79 8.54 -3.01
N LEU A 122 7.55 8.99 -3.20
CA LEU A 122 6.31 8.32 -2.81
C LEU A 122 5.55 7.79 -4.03
N ASP A 123 4.81 6.71 -3.84
CA ASP A 123 3.75 6.32 -4.76
C ASP A 123 2.51 7.19 -4.47
N GLU A 124 2.00 7.90 -5.47
CA GLU A 124 0.90 8.85 -5.30
C GLU A 124 -0.36 8.19 -4.74
N ARG A 125 -0.69 7.00 -5.23
CA ARG A 125 -1.94 6.29 -4.91
C ARG A 125 -1.80 5.26 -3.79
N ARG A 126 -0.69 5.30 -3.02
CA ARG A 126 -0.44 4.43 -1.88
C ARG A 126 -0.12 5.19 -0.62
N ASP A 127 -0.57 4.62 0.49
CA ASP A 127 -0.14 5.05 1.82
C ASP A 127 1.34 4.68 2.04
N ASN A 128 2.06 5.52 2.77
CA ASN A 128 3.42 5.26 3.20
C ASN A 128 3.44 5.09 4.71
N LEU A 129 3.33 3.86 5.16
CA LEU A 129 3.08 3.57 6.57
C LEU A 129 4.37 3.31 7.34
N LEU A 130 4.47 3.95 8.49
CA LEU A 130 5.39 3.64 9.55
C LEU A 130 4.62 2.90 10.65
N ALA A 131 5.09 1.74 11.09
CA ALA A 131 4.45 0.97 12.13
C ALA A 131 5.38 0.72 13.31
N ALA A 132 4.81 0.51 14.50
CA ALA A 132 5.55 0.01 15.68
C ALA A 132 4.74 -1.08 16.36
N ILE A 133 5.42 -2.10 16.86
CA ILE A 133 4.82 -3.18 17.63
C ILE A 133 5.50 -3.32 18.98
N LEU A 134 4.70 -3.57 19.99
CA LEU A 134 5.11 -3.90 21.35
C LEU A 134 4.22 -5.05 21.84
N GLY A 135 4.76 -6.02 22.55
CA GLY A 135 3.91 -7.05 23.09
C GLY A 135 4.64 -8.24 23.65
N ASP A 136 3.85 -9.18 24.16
CA ASP A 136 4.30 -10.48 24.62
C ASP A 136 3.84 -11.58 23.63
N GLU A 137 3.82 -12.82 24.10
CA GLU A 137 3.42 -13.97 23.24
C GLU A 137 1.92 -13.99 22.91
N ARG A 138 1.06 -13.24 23.59
CA ARG A 138 -0.41 -13.35 23.52
C ARG A 138 -1.10 -12.07 23.06
N LEU A 139 -0.59 -10.92 23.47
CA LEU A 139 -1.20 -9.62 23.20
C LEU A 139 -0.15 -8.66 22.62
N PHE A 140 -0.49 -8.02 21.53
CA PHE A 140 0.37 -7.09 20.80
C PHE A 140 -0.30 -5.74 20.66
N GLY A 141 0.42 -4.68 21.02
CA GLY A 141 0.08 -3.32 20.67
C GLY A 141 0.69 -2.97 19.32
N LEU A 142 -0.15 -2.58 18.39
CA LEU A 142 0.25 -2.09 17.07
C LEU A 142 -0.15 -0.63 16.95
N ALA A 143 0.82 0.22 16.60
CA ALA A 143 0.59 1.61 16.21
C ALA A 143 1.01 1.79 14.76
N VAL A 144 0.27 2.61 14.02
CA VAL A 144 0.49 2.89 12.59
C VAL A 144 0.37 4.39 12.35
N LEU A 145 1.37 4.96 11.73
CA LEU A 145 1.45 6.37 11.36
C LEU A 145 1.69 6.52 9.86
N ASP A 146 0.86 7.28 9.20
CA ASP A 146 1.14 7.84 7.89
C ASP A 146 1.49 9.32 8.05
N ILE A 147 2.77 9.63 8.00
CA ILE A 147 3.28 10.99 8.17
C ILE A 147 2.88 11.91 7.02
N THR A 148 2.56 11.33 5.85
CA THR A 148 2.19 12.08 4.63
C THR A 148 0.74 12.53 4.61
N SER A 149 -0.10 11.98 5.49
CA SER A 149 -1.51 12.33 5.63
C SER A 149 -1.86 12.83 7.05
N GLY A 150 -1.01 12.55 8.03
CA GLY A 150 -1.27 12.84 9.44
C GLY A 150 -2.17 11.79 10.12
N ARG A 151 -2.45 10.67 9.47
CA ARG A 151 -3.25 9.59 10.07
C ARG A 151 -2.42 8.79 11.05
N PHE A 152 -2.95 8.67 12.27
CA PHE A 152 -2.32 7.93 13.35
C PHE A 152 -3.34 7.02 14.01
N SER A 153 -3.08 5.72 14.01
CA SER A 153 -3.99 4.73 14.59
C SER A 153 -3.28 3.75 15.51
N VAL A 154 -4.06 3.16 16.42
CA VAL A 154 -3.62 2.17 17.41
C VAL A 154 -4.62 1.04 17.54
N GLN A 155 -4.11 -0.16 17.79
CA GLN A 155 -4.94 -1.32 18.11
C GLN A 155 -4.19 -2.30 19.00
N GLU A 156 -4.92 -3.11 19.76
CA GLU A 156 -4.37 -4.28 20.45
C GLU A 156 -4.87 -5.55 19.80
N ILE A 157 -3.96 -6.45 19.50
CA ILE A 157 -4.18 -7.65 18.68
C ILE A 157 -3.84 -8.87 19.52
N LYS A 158 -4.75 -9.84 19.55
CA LYS A 158 -4.55 -11.14 20.22
C LYS A 158 -3.99 -12.16 19.23
N GLY A 159 -2.89 -12.78 19.60
CA GLY A 159 -2.26 -13.85 18.85
C GLY A 159 -1.32 -13.38 17.73
N TRP A 160 -0.28 -14.18 17.55
CA TRP A 160 0.79 -13.91 16.59
C TRP A 160 0.32 -13.90 15.12
N GLU A 161 -0.51 -14.88 14.76
CA GLU A 161 -1.03 -15.01 13.38
C GLU A 161 -1.88 -13.80 12.96
N THR A 162 -2.69 -13.27 13.89
CA THR A 162 -3.51 -12.07 13.63
C THR A 162 -2.62 -10.84 13.45
N LEU A 163 -1.54 -10.72 14.25
CA LEU A 163 -0.56 -9.65 14.06
C LEU A 163 0.12 -9.74 12.70
N LEU A 164 0.54 -10.93 12.29
CA LEU A 164 1.16 -11.13 10.98
C LEU A 164 0.21 -10.77 9.84
N ALA A 165 -1.05 -11.17 9.93
CA ALA A 165 -2.08 -10.80 8.95
C ALA A 165 -2.28 -9.28 8.86
N GLU A 166 -2.27 -8.57 10.01
CA GLU A 166 -2.36 -7.12 10.02
C GLU A 166 -1.10 -6.44 9.46
N LEU A 167 0.09 -6.95 9.77
CA LEU A 167 1.33 -6.43 9.19
C LEU A 167 1.40 -6.69 7.67
N GLU A 168 0.89 -7.81 7.19
CA GLU A 168 0.78 -8.10 5.76
C GLU A 168 -0.22 -7.14 5.09
N ARG A 169 -1.37 -6.90 5.70
CA ARG A 169 -2.37 -5.94 5.23
C ARG A 169 -1.80 -4.53 5.12
N LEU A 170 -1.15 -4.06 6.17
CA LEU A 170 -0.60 -2.72 6.25
C LEU A 170 0.62 -2.54 5.36
N ASN A 171 1.37 -3.61 5.17
CA ASN A 171 2.64 -3.61 4.44
C ASN A 171 3.50 -2.38 4.73
N PRO A 172 3.85 -2.11 6.02
CA PRO A 172 4.52 -0.88 6.39
C PRO A 172 5.88 -0.76 5.70
N ALA A 173 6.20 0.44 5.23
CA ALA A 173 7.51 0.74 4.64
C ALA A 173 8.64 0.63 5.68
N GLU A 174 8.30 0.87 6.95
CA GLU A 174 9.22 0.76 8.08
C GLU A 174 8.50 0.27 9.33
N LEU A 175 9.13 -0.63 10.08
CA LEU A 175 8.58 -1.25 11.28
C LEU A 175 9.55 -1.10 12.45
N LEU A 176 9.10 -0.45 13.52
CA LEU A 176 9.84 -0.30 14.76
C LEU A 176 9.51 -1.43 15.74
N ILE A 177 10.54 -2.05 16.30
CA ILE A 177 10.43 -3.10 17.30
C ILE A 177 11.39 -2.85 18.45
N PRO A 178 11.12 -3.34 19.68
CA PRO A 178 12.10 -3.29 20.77
C PRO A 178 13.36 -4.09 20.44
N ASP A 179 14.50 -3.68 20.98
CA ASP A 179 15.78 -4.39 20.79
C ASP A 179 15.74 -5.83 21.31
N ASP A 180 14.97 -6.08 22.35
CA ASP A 180 14.79 -7.37 23.02
C ASP A 180 13.62 -8.19 22.44
N TRP A 181 13.11 -7.83 21.26
CA TRP A 181 12.01 -8.54 20.60
C TRP A 181 12.34 -10.03 20.41
N PRO A 182 11.61 -10.96 21.04
CA PRO A 182 11.98 -12.37 21.10
C PRO A 182 11.60 -13.16 19.85
N GLN A 183 10.65 -12.67 19.07
CA GLN A 183 10.08 -13.41 17.94
C GLN A 183 10.74 -13.00 16.61
N GLY A 184 10.95 -13.98 15.73
CA GLY A 184 11.44 -13.74 14.38
C GLY A 184 10.33 -13.25 13.45
N LEU A 185 10.53 -12.13 12.78
CA LEU A 185 9.64 -11.71 11.69
C LEU A 185 9.91 -12.54 10.43
N PRO A 186 8.92 -12.77 9.58
CA PRO A 186 9.10 -13.36 8.25
C PRO A 186 10.20 -12.65 7.46
N ALA A 187 10.93 -13.37 6.61
CA ALA A 187 12.07 -12.84 5.87
C ALA A 187 11.72 -11.61 5.01
N GLU A 188 10.54 -11.60 4.43
CA GLU A 188 9.97 -10.49 3.63
C GLU A 188 9.76 -9.20 4.45
N LYS A 189 9.48 -9.33 5.73
CA LYS A 189 9.30 -8.20 6.65
C LYS A 189 10.59 -7.75 7.35
N ARG A 190 11.71 -8.43 7.12
CA ARG A 190 13.01 -8.03 7.69
C ARG A 190 13.59 -6.76 7.06
N ARG A 191 13.21 -6.43 5.82
CA ARG A 191 13.55 -5.14 5.21
C ARG A 191 12.72 -4.04 5.86
N GLY A 192 13.37 -2.92 6.20
CA GLY A 192 12.69 -1.79 6.85
C GLY A 192 12.40 -1.99 8.34
N VAL A 193 12.84 -3.09 8.98
CA VAL A 193 12.74 -3.25 10.44
C VAL A 193 13.84 -2.43 11.11
N ARG A 194 13.45 -1.64 12.12
CA ARG A 194 14.36 -0.86 12.97
C ARG A 194 14.17 -1.27 14.43
N ARG A 195 15.26 -1.55 15.08
CA ARG A 195 15.26 -1.82 16.51
C ARG A 195 15.38 -0.52 17.30
N ARG A 196 14.61 -0.41 18.38
CA ARG A 196 14.58 0.75 19.28
C ARG A 196 14.78 0.26 20.70
N ALA A 197 15.35 1.10 21.50
CA ALA A 197 15.55 0.78 22.90
C ALA A 197 14.22 0.54 23.64
N PRO A 198 14.12 -0.43 24.56
CA PRO A 198 12.89 -0.77 25.24
C PRO A 198 12.21 0.42 25.96
N TRP A 199 13.00 1.38 26.44
CA TRP A 199 12.47 2.59 27.07
C TRP A 199 11.76 3.55 26.11
N ASP A 200 12.00 3.44 24.78
CA ASP A 200 11.25 4.21 23.79
C ASP A 200 9.77 3.80 23.72
N PHE A 201 9.44 2.62 24.25
CA PHE A 201 8.10 2.07 24.34
C PHE A 201 7.47 2.22 25.73
N ASP A 202 8.10 3.01 26.63
CA ASP A 202 7.57 3.21 27.98
C ASP A 202 6.19 3.86 27.93
N ARG A 203 5.20 3.21 28.55
CA ARG A 203 3.80 3.63 28.52
C ARG A 203 3.57 5.02 29.05
N ASP A 204 4.18 5.36 30.19
CA ASP A 204 3.89 6.62 30.89
C ASP A 204 4.50 7.81 30.16
N SER A 205 5.70 7.63 29.60
CA SER A 205 6.36 8.59 28.72
C SER A 205 5.58 8.76 27.40
N ALA A 206 5.11 7.66 26.82
CA ALA A 206 4.28 7.65 25.62
C ALA A 206 2.97 8.41 25.85
N HIS A 207 2.25 8.11 26.94
CA HIS A 207 1.01 8.79 27.29
C HIS A 207 1.19 10.30 27.41
N LYS A 208 2.22 10.75 28.14
CA LYS A 208 2.54 12.18 28.29
C LYS A 208 2.85 12.83 26.93
N SER A 209 3.68 12.19 26.13
CA SER A 209 4.07 12.69 24.79
C SER A 209 2.88 12.80 23.85
N LEU A 210 1.98 11.82 23.85
CA LEU A 210 0.76 11.83 23.03
C LEU A 210 -0.22 12.90 23.51
N CYS A 211 -0.47 13.01 24.82
CA CYS A 211 -1.31 14.07 25.39
C CYS A 211 -0.77 15.46 25.04
N GLN A 212 0.54 15.66 25.15
CA GLN A 212 1.18 16.92 24.75
C GLN A 212 1.03 17.19 23.26
N GLN A 213 1.17 16.17 22.40
CA GLN A 213 1.03 16.32 20.96
C GLN A 213 -0.38 16.74 20.55
N PHE A 214 -1.39 16.17 21.18
CA PHE A 214 -2.80 16.42 20.84
C PHE A 214 -3.44 17.53 21.67
N GLY A 215 -2.72 18.14 22.63
CA GLY A 215 -3.24 19.19 23.50
C GLY A 215 -4.34 18.71 24.44
N THR A 216 -4.30 17.43 24.89
CA THR A 216 -5.32 16.80 25.73
C THR A 216 -4.76 16.42 27.10
N GLN A 217 -5.64 16.26 28.09
CA GLN A 217 -5.23 15.80 29.43
C GLN A 217 -5.10 14.28 29.51
N ASP A 218 -5.93 13.56 28.73
CA ASP A 218 -5.92 12.11 28.66
C ASP A 218 -6.28 11.63 27.23
N LEU A 219 -6.25 10.32 27.01
CA LEU A 219 -6.55 9.69 25.72
C LEU A 219 -7.96 9.06 25.68
N LYS A 220 -8.84 9.35 26.65
CA LYS A 220 -10.21 8.81 26.70
C LYS A 220 -11.04 9.24 25.51
N GLY A 221 -10.93 10.52 25.10
CA GLY A 221 -11.63 11.06 23.94
C GLY A 221 -11.32 10.34 22.62
N PHE A 222 -10.16 9.70 22.53
CA PHE A 222 -9.75 8.87 21.38
C PHE A 222 -10.13 7.38 21.55
N GLY A 223 -10.73 6.99 22.69
CA GLY A 223 -11.13 5.60 22.96
C GLY A 223 -9.96 4.61 23.18
N CYS A 224 -8.74 5.09 23.41
CA CYS A 224 -7.54 4.26 23.51
C CYS A 224 -6.85 4.27 24.88
N GLN A 225 -7.45 4.91 25.90
CA GLN A 225 -6.85 5.07 27.23
C GLN A 225 -6.36 3.75 27.87
N ASN A 226 -7.05 2.64 27.59
CA ASN A 226 -6.78 1.33 28.18
C ASN A 226 -5.85 0.44 27.32
N LEU A 227 -5.45 0.89 26.14
CA LEU A 227 -4.62 0.13 25.22
C LEU A 227 -3.14 0.29 25.57
N THR A 228 -2.70 -0.41 26.61
CA THR A 228 -1.40 -0.20 27.26
C THR A 228 -0.23 -0.41 26.31
N LEU A 229 -0.24 -1.51 25.56
CA LEU A 229 0.83 -1.87 24.63
C LEU A 229 0.79 -0.99 23.38
N ALA A 230 -0.40 -0.70 22.88
CA ALA A 230 -0.56 0.14 21.69
C ALA A 230 -0.17 1.60 21.95
N ILE A 231 -0.40 2.12 23.17
CA ILE A 231 0.07 3.45 23.58
C ILE A 231 1.60 3.49 23.60
N GLY A 232 2.27 2.48 24.17
CA GLY A 232 3.72 2.39 24.15
C GLY A 232 4.29 2.40 22.72
N ALA A 233 3.70 1.60 21.83
CA ALA A 233 4.05 1.59 20.43
C ALA A 233 3.82 2.96 19.74
N ALA A 234 2.70 3.63 20.03
CA ALA A 234 2.39 4.96 19.49
C ALA A 234 3.38 6.03 19.99
N GLY A 235 3.79 5.97 21.26
CA GLY A 235 4.82 6.86 21.80
C GLY A 235 6.14 6.73 21.09
N CYS A 236 6.58 5.50 20.84
CA CYS A 236 7.79 5.21 20.08
C CYS A 236 7.70 5.78 18.65
N LEU A 237 6.57 5.59 17.94
CA LEU A 237 6.36 6.17 16.62
C LEU A 237 6.43 7.69 16.61
N LEU A 238 5.76 8.33 17.55
CA LEU A 238 5.74 9.79 17.65
C LEU A 238 7.15 10.35 17.93
N ALA A 239 7.89 9.71 18.85
CA ALA A 239 9.26 10.09 19.16
C ALA A 239 10.17 9.93 17.93
N TYR A 240 10.08 8.81 17.24
CA TYR A 240 10.85 8.53 16.03
C TYR A 240 10.50 9.49 14.88
N ALA A 241 9.24 9.80 14.67
CA ALA A 241 8.81 10.77 13.67
C ALA A 241 9.34 12.19 13.97
N LYS A 242 9.32 12.63 15.24
CA LYS A 242 9.91 13.91 15.66
C LYS A 242 11.44 13.93 15.51
N GLU A 243 12.10 12.83 15.84
CA GLU A 243 13.56 12.68 15.69
C GLU A 243 13.97 12.80 14.22
N THR A 244 13.25 12.14 13.32
CA THR A 244 13.60 12.08 11.89
C THR A 244 13.22 13.35 11.14
N GLN A 245 12.05 13.93 11.42
CA GLN A 245 11.57 15.14 10.76
C GLN A 245 12.08 16.44 11.38
N ARG A 246 12.54 16.38 12.63
CA ARG A 246 13.03 17.56 13.37
C ARG A 246 12.01 18.70 13.46
N THR A 247 10.71 18.36 13.51
CA THR A 247 9.58 19.30 13.61
C THR A 247 8.59 18.86 14.69
N ALA A 248 7.68 19.77 15.07
CA ALA A 248 6.64 19.52 16.06
C ALA A 248 5.48 18.65 15.54
N LEU A 249 5.42 18.37 14.23
CA LEU A 249 4.38 17.57 13.55
C LEU A 249 2.94 18.10 13.79
N PRO A 250 2.62 19.37 13.53
CA PRO A 250 1.32 19.97 13.86
C PRO A 250 0.15 19.36 13.06
N HIS A 251 0.43 18.65 11.97
CA HIS A 251 -0.56 17.93 11.18
C HIS A 251 -1.01 16.60 11.82
N LEU A 252 -0.31 16.11 12.86
CA LEU A 252 -0.75 14.96 13.66
C LEU A 252 -1.68 15.47 14.77
N ARG A 253 -3.00 15.36 14.55
CA ARG A 253 -4.02 15.98 15.41
C ARG A 253 -4.82 15.02 16.26
N SER A 254 -4.85 13.75 15.91
CA SER A 254 -5.68 12.75 16.57
C SER A 254 -5.05 11.37 16.55
N LEU A 255 -5.52 10.52 17.45
CA LEU A 255 -5.20 9.12 17.52
C LEU A 255 -6.49 8.32 17.38
N ARG A 256 -6.56 7.43 16.41
CA ARG A 256 -7.72 6.60 16.16
C ARG A 256 -7.53 5.20 16.74
N HIS A 257 -8.51 4.75 17.52
CA HIS A 257 -8.58 3.36 17.93
C HIS A 257 -9.21 2.53 16.80
N ASP A 258 -8.40 1.68 16.18
CA ASP A 258 -8.86 0.76 15.15
C ASP A 258 -9.35 -0.54 15.79
N ARG A 259 -10.66 -0.81 15.73
CA ARG A 259 -11.28 -2.03 16.26
C ARG A 259 -11.43 -3.05 15.15
N LEU A 260 -10.96 -4.27 15.37
CA LEU A 260 -11.16 -5.37 14.42
C LEU A 260 -12.64 -5.76 14.31
N ASP A 261 -13.40 -5.65 15.40
CA ASP A 261 -14.82 -6.03 15.45
C ASP A 261 -15.74 -5.17 14.59
N ASP A 262 -15.33 -3.95 14.26
CA ASP A 262 -16.10 -3.02 13.42
C ASP A 262 -15.92 -3.31 11.91
N THR A 263 -15.10 -4.30 11.56
CA THR A 263 -14.74 -4.59 10.17
C THR A 263 -14.87 -6.07 9.85
N VAL A 264 -15.03 -6.38 8.57
CA VAL A 264 -14.91 -7.74 8.05
C VAL A 264 -13.44 -8.12 8.03
N ILE A 265 -13.10 -9.17 8.75
CA ILE A 265 -11.72 -9.63 8.85
C ILE A 265 -11.37 -10.47 7.61
N LEU A 266 -10.26 -10.10 6.96
CA LEU A 266 -9.65 -10.84 5.87
C LEU A 266 -8.23 -11.23 6.31
N ASP A 267 -7.90 -12.50 6.28
CA ASP A 267 -6.52 -12.93 6.48
C ASP A 267 -5.64 -12.70 5.24
N GLY A 268 -4.34 -12.86 5.38
CA GLY A 268 -3.40 -12.62 4.29
C GLY A 268 -3.62 -13.55 3.10
N ALA A 269 -3.97 -14.82 3.35
CA ALA A 269 -4.30 -15.78 2.30
C ALA A 269 -5.54 -15.34 1.51
N SER A 270 -6.60 -14.91 2.20
CA SER A 270 -7.84 -14.44 1.57
C SER A 270 -7.62 -13.19 0.72
N ARG A 271 -6.82 -12.22 1.17
CA ARG A 271 -6.50 -11.04 0.34
C ARG A 271 -5.76 -11.41 -0.93
N ARG A 272 -4.76 -12.30 -0.85
CA ARG A 272 -4.01 -12.77 -2.02
C ARG A 272 -4.91 -13.56 -2.97
N ASN A 273 -5.71 -14.49 -2.43
CA ASN A 273 -6.57 -15.35 -3.23
C ASN A 273 -7.70 -14.58 -3.94
N LEU A 274 -8.17 -13.47 -3.34
CA LEU A 274 -9.17 -12.58 -3.93
C LEU A 274 -8.57 -11.51 -4.84
N GLU A 275 -7.23 -11.40 -4.91
CA GLU A 275 -6.50 -10.45 -5.75
C GLU A 275 -7.04 -9.03 -5.60
N LEU A 276 -7.13 -8.53 -4.34
CA LEU A 276 -7.76 -7.24 -4.04
C LEU A 276 -6.98 -6.06 -4.64
N ASP A 277 -5.68 -5.99 -4.39
CA ASP A 277 -4.79 -4.89 -4.81
C ASP A 277 -3.48 -5.37 -5.46
N ILE A 278 -3.16 -6.66 -5.30
CA ILE A 278 -2.03 -7.33 -5.91
C ILE A 278 -2.52 -8.67 -6.45
N ASN A 279 -2.21 -8.98 -7.70
CA ASN A 279 -2.53 -10.26 -8.33
C ASN A 279 -1.54 -11.36 -7.91
N LEU A 280 -1.85 -12.62 -8.21
CA LEU A 280 -1.02 -13.77 -7.85
C LEU A 280 0.39 -13.74 -8.48
N SER A 281 0.59 -12.97 -9.55
CA SER A 281 1.91 -12.75 -10.18
C SER A 281 2.69 -11.60 -9.54
N GLY A 282 2.15 -10.92 -8.52
CA GLY A 282 2.76 -9.78 -7.85
C GLY A 282 2.54 -8.43 -8.55
N GLY A 283 1.77 -8.40 -9.65
CA GLY A 283 1.36 -7.19 -10.36
C GLY A 283 0.10 -6.56 -9.78
N ARG A 284 -0.32 -5.43 -10.34
CA ARG A 284 -1.54 -4.71 -9.95
C ARG A 284 -2.65 -4.76 -11.00
N GLU A 285 -2.33 -5.25 -12.17
CA GLU A 285 -3.27 -5.40 -13.25
C GLU A 285 -4.25 -6.53 -12.93
N ASN A 286 -5.48 -6.41 -13.40
CA ASN A 286 -6.51 -7.42 -13.20
C ASN A 286 -6.79 -7.73 -11.72
N THR A 287 -6.69 -6.74 -10.84
CA THR A 287 -7.10 -6.80 -9.44
C THR A 287 -8.44 -6.13 -9.24
N LEU A 288 -9.12 -6.39 -8.12
CA LEU A 288 -10.36 -5.70 -7.80
C LEU A 288 -10.15 -4.18 -7.78
N GLN A 289 -9.09 -3.70 -7.11
CA GLN A 289 -8.77 -2.28 -7.06
C GLN A 289 -8.57 -1.69 -8.46
N SER A 290 -7.89 -2.39 -9.36
CA SER A 290 -7.67 -1.88 -10.72
C SER A 290 -8.94 -1.69 -11.52
N VAL A 291 -10.01 -2.41 -11.19
CA VAL A 291 -11.34 -2.29 -11.83
C VAL A 291 -12.17 -1.18 -11.21
N VAL A 292 -12.19 -1.09 -9.88
CA VAL A 292 -13.09 -0.18 -9.17
C VAL A 292 -12.51 1.21 -8.88
N ASP A 293 -11.19 1.38 -8.93
CA ASP A 293 -10.52 2.66 -8.65
C ASP A 293 -10.29 3.46 -9.94
N ARG A 294 -11.14 4.47 -10.14
CA ARG A 294 -11.03 5.53 -11.16
C ARG A 294 -11.15 6.91 -10.52
N CYS A 295 -10.78 7.01 -9.23
CA CYS A 295 -10.82 8.25 -8.48
C CYS A 295 -10.02 9.35 -9.18
N GLN A 296 -10.49 10.58 -9.10
CA GLN A 296 -9.86 11.74 -9.73
C GLN A 296 -8.61 12.17 -8.94
N THR A 297 -8.63 12.00 -7.61
CA THR A 297 -7.53 12.40 -6.73
C THR A 297 -6.75 11.20 -6.19
N ALA A 298 -5.47 11.37 -5.96
CA ALA A 298 -4.62 10.34 -5.36
C ALA A 298 -5.03 10.03 -3.91
N MET A 299 -5.51 11.04 -3.15
CA MET A 299 -5.99 10.85 -1.78
C MET A 299 -7.24 9.96 -1.74
N ALA A 300 -8.14 10.06 -2.71
CA ALA A 300 -9.31 9.20 -2.83
C ALA A 300 -8.92 7.75 -3.20
N SER A 301 -7.95 7.56 -4.11
CA SER A 301 -7.43 6.22 -4.43
C SER A 301 -6.83 5.53 -3.20
N ARG A 302 -6.11 6.26 -2.35
CA ARG A 302 -5.62 5.74 -1.07
C ARG A 302 -6.78 5.37 -0.15
N LEU A 303 -7.83 6.19 -0.10
CA LEU A 303 -9.03 5.89 0.69
C LEU A 303 -9.77 4.66 0.15
N MET A 304 -9.93 4.53 -1.17
CA MET A 304 -10.51 3.36 -1.81
C MET A 304 -9.75 2.08 -1.45
N SER A 305 -8.44 2.10 -1.53
CA SER A 305 -7.59 0.98 -1.13
C SER A 305 -7.81 0.60 0.34
N ARG A 306 -7.94 1.60 1.22
CA ARG A 306 -8.25 1.37 2.65
C ARG A 306 -9.63 0.74 2.83
N TRP A 307 -10.65 1.18 2.09
CA TRP A 307 -12.00 0.60 2.17
C TRP A 307 -12.01 -0.86 1.71
N LEU A 308 -11.36 -1.17 0.58
CA LEU A 308 -11.24 -2.55 0.08
C LEU A 308 -10.52 -3.49 1.05
N ASN A 309 -9.46 -2.99 1.68
CA ASN A 309 -8.66 -3.78 2.63
C ASN A 309 -9.26 -3.83 4.04
N ARG A 310 -10.28 -3.04 4.32
CA ARG A 310 -10.96 -2.97 5.63
C ARG A 310 -12.45 -2.70 5.46
N PRO A 311 -13.21 -3.66 4.91
CA PRO A 311 -14.65 -3.53 4.74
C PRO A 311 -15.35 -3.40 6.09
N LEU A 312 -16.44 -2.64 6.16
CA LEU A 312 -17.12 -2.29 7.39
C LEU A 312 -18.25 -3.27 7.74
N ARG A 313 -18.61 -3.29 9.02
CA ARG A 313 -19.78 -3.99 9.55
C ARG A 313 -20.83 -3.05 10.12
N ASP A 314 -20.62 -1.75 10.02
CA ASP A 314 -21.60 -0.75 10.42
C ASP A 314 -22.62 -0.53 9.30
N ARG A 315 -23.82 -1.09 9.49
CA ARG A 315 -24.91 -1.04 8.51
C ARG A 315 -25.31 0.41 8.20
N ALA A 316 -25.37 1.30 9.19
CA ALA A 316 -25.78 2.68 8.98
C ALA A 316 -24.81 3.42 8.05
N VAL A 317 -23.49 3.22 8.23
CA VAL A 317 -22.46 3.79 7.36
C VAL A 317 -22.56 3.20 5.94
N LEU A 318 -22.77 1.88 5.82
CA LEU A 318 -22.88 1.22 4.51
C LEU A 318 -24.10 1.70 3.73
N GLU A 319 -25.27 1.79 4.39
CA GLU A 319 -26.49 2.28 3.76
C GLU A 319 -26.40 3.77 3.38
N ALA A 320 -25.73 4.61 4.20
CA ALA A 320 -25.49 6.02 3.89
C ALA A 320 -24.59 6.19 2.65
N ARG A 321 -23.56 5.35 2.49
CA ARG A 321 -22.73 5.33 1.27
C ARG A 321 -23.55 4.92 0.05
N GLN A 322 -24.35 3.86 0.16
CA GLN A 322 -25.21 3.40 -0.91
C GLN A 322 -26.26 4.44 -1.32
N GLU A 323 -26.82 5.15 -0.35
CA GLU A 323 -27.75 6.26 -0.62
C GLU A 323 -27.05 7.41 -1.36
N SER A 324 -25.81 7.73 -0.94
CA SER A 324 -24.98 8.73 -1.61
C SER A 324 -24.69 8.34 -3.06
N ILE A 325 -24.33 7.08 -3.32
CA ILE A 325 -24.10 6.55 -4.67
C ILE A 325 -25.39 6.64 -5.50
N ALA A 326 -26.55 6.25 -4.95
CA ALA A 326 -27.81 6.35 -5.63
C ALA A 326 -28.16 7.81 -6.01
N CYS A 327 -27.97 8.75 -5.07
CA CYS A 327 -28.17 10.17 -5.31
C CYS A 327 -27.25 10.72 -6.42
N LEU A 328 -25.99 10.28 -6.46
CA LEU A 328 -25.01 10.70 -7.47
C LEU A 328 -25.28 10.09 -8.85
N LEU A 329 -25.89 8.91 -8.91
CA LEU A 329 -26.33 8.28 -10.16
C LEU A 329 -27.52 8.99 -10.79
N GLU A 330 -28.39 9.59 -10.00
CA GLU A 330 -29.52 10.35 -10.51
C GLU A 330 -29.04 11.50 -11.40
N ARG A 331 -29.50 11.50 -12.66
CA ARG A 331 -29.14 12.50 -13.67
C ARG A 331 -27.61 12.63 -13.87
N TYR A 332 -26.85 11.58 -13.55
CA TYR A 332 -25.39 11.55 -13.68
C TYR A 332 -24.67 12.68 -12.92
N ARG A 333 -25.16 13.04 -11.73
CA ARG A 333 -24.64 14.17 -10.93
C ARG A 333 -23.14 14.05 -10.62
N PHE A 334 -22.60 12.83 -10.56
CA PHE A 334 -21.16 12.61 -10.38
C PHE A 334 -20.31 13.24 -11.48
N GLU A 335 -20.82 13.38 -12.72
CA GLU A 335 -20.07 14.00 -13.83
C GLU A 335 -19.82 15.48 -13.58
N ASN A 336 -20.68 16.17 -12.84
CA ASN A 336 -20.50 17.56 -12.48
C ASN A 336 -19.44 17.78 -11.40
N LEU A 337 -19.13 16.73 -10.60
CA LEU A 337 -18.14 16.80 -9.52
C LEU A 337 -16.72 16.45 -9.99
N GLN A 338 -16.60 15.55 -10.94
CA GLN A 338 -15.31 14.98 -11.35
C GLN A 338 -14.30 16.03 -11.87
N PRO A 339 -14.67 17.04 -12.69
CA PRO A 339 -13.72 18.06 -13.13
C PRO A 339 -13.13 18.88 -11.99
N GLN A 340 -13.96 19.30 -11.03
CA GLN A 340 -13.55 20.09 -9.87
C GLN A 340 -12.65 19.25 -8.94
N LEU A 341 -13.00 17.99 -8.71
CA LEU A 341 -12.19 17.07 -7.92
C LEU A 341 -10.80 16.87 -8.54
N LYS A 342 -10.73 16.77 -9.86
CA LYS A 342 -9.46 16.66 -10.58
C LYS A 342 -8.55 17.87 -10.39
N GLU A 343 -9.11 19.08 -10.38
CA GLU A 343 -8.37 20.32 -10.15
C GLU A 343 -7.86 20.46 -8.72
N ILE A 344 -8.60 19.93 -7.75
CA ILE A 344 -8.24 19.97 -6.33
C ILE A 344 -6.95 19.18 -6.05
N GLY A 345 -6.76 18.01 -6.67
CA GLY A 345 -5.55 17.22 -6.53
C GLY A 345 -5.36 16.58 -5.15
N ASP A 346 -4.10 16.47 -4.70
CA ASP A 346 -3.73 15.77 -3.45
C ASP A 346 -3.49 16.74 -2.30
N LEU A 347 -4.58 17.31 -1.76
CA LEU A 347 -4.52 18.21 -0.61
C LEU A 347 -3.97 17.54 0.65
N GLU A 348 -4.28 16.28 0.88
CA GLU A 348 -3.86 15.53 2.07
C GLU A 348 -2.33 15.63 2.24
N ARG A 349 -1.57 15.32 1.18
CA ARG A 349 -0.11 15.37 1.19
C ARG A 349 0.46 16.78 1.17
N ILE A 350 -0.20 17.72 0.50
CA ILE A 350 0.22 19.13 0.52
C ILE A 350 0.15 19.69 1.94
N LEU A 351 -0.95 19.45 2.65
CA LEU A 351 -1.15 19.92 4.02
C LEU A 351 -0.17 19.29 5.00
N ALA A 352 0.17 18.01 4.82
CA ALA A 352 1.21 17.37 5.62
C ALA A 352 2.59 18.03 5.40
N ARG A 353 2.97 18.33 4.14
CA ARG A 353 4.23 19.04 3.84
C ARG A 353 4.26 20.46 4.39
N ILE A 354 3.12 21.15 4.43
CA ILE A 354 3.01 22.45 5.11
C ILE A 354 3.26 22.28 6.61
N GLY A 355 2.63 21.29 7.25
CA GLY A 355 2.85 20.99 8.67
C GLY A 355 4.30 20.59 8.98
N LEU A 356 4.97 19.90 8.06
CA LEU A 356 6.37 19.53 8.15
C LEU A 356 7.35 20.67 7.78
N ARG A 357 6.87 21.84 7.35
CA ARG A 357 7.64 22.99 6.86
C ARG A 357 8.58 22.67 5.69
N ASN A 358 8.24 21.66 4.92
CA ASN A 358 8.97 21.23 3.74
C ASN A 358 8.17 21.36 2.42
N ALA A 359 7.01 22.03 2.49
CA ALA A 359 6.22 22.36 1.32
C ALA A 359 7.05 23.19 0.33
N ARG A 360 6.91 22.87 -0.95
CA ARG A 360 7.57 23.57 -2.06
C ARG A 360 6.68 24.67 -2.61
N PRO A 361 7.23 25.67 -3.32
CA PRO A 361 6.41 26.73 -3.93
C PRO A 361 5.25 26.20 -4.79
N ARG A 362 5.47 25.10 -5.51
CA ARG A 362 4.42 24.46 -6.31
C ARG A 362 3.30 23.85 -5.47
N ASP A 363 3.59 23.43 -4.24
CA ASP A 363 2.55 22.93 -3.33
C ASP A 363 1.59 24.05 -2.93
N LEU A 364 2.12 25.27 -2.67
CA LEU A 364 1.30 26.43 -2.35
C LEU A 364 0.49 26.92 -3.56
N ALA A 365 1.05 26.84 -4.79
CA ALA A 365 0.30 27.14 -6.00
C ALA A 365 -0.84 26.13 -6.21
N ARG A 366 -0.58 24.83 -6.04
CA ARG A 366 -1.63 23.79 -6.10
C ARG A 366 -2.69 23.98 -5.00
N LEU A 367 -2.29 24.32 -3.79
CA LEU A 367 -3.24 24.64 -2.73
C LEU A 367 -4.10 25.86 -3.09
N ARG A 368 -3.51 26.91 -3.63
CA ARG A 368 -4.25 28.10 -4.15
C ARG A 368 -5.33 27.67 -5.15
N ASP A 369 -4.93 26.89 -6.15
CA ASP A 369 -5.82 26.47 -7.24
C ASP A 369 -6.94 25.55 -6.69
N ALA A 370 -6.59 24.63 -5.78
CA ALA A 370 -7.56 23.80 -5.10
C ALA A 370 -8.59 24.60 -4.29
N LEU A 371 -8.13 25.60 -3.50
CA LEU A 371 -9.03 26.45 -2.71
C LEU A 371 -9.91 27.31 -3.60
N ALA A 372 -9.43 27.73 -4.78
CA ALA A 372 -10.21 28.48 -5.75
C ALA A 372 -11.31 27.63 -6.40
N ALA A 373 -11.14 26.33 -6.53
CA ALA A 373 -12.13 25.40 -7.08
C ALA A 373 -13.25 25.01 -6.08
N LEU A 374 -13.05 25.20 -4.78
CA LEU A 374 -14.03 24.78 -3.76
C LEU A 374 -15.39 25.44 -3.88
N PRO A 375 -15.54 26.74 -4.21
CA PRO A 375 -16.87 27.35 -4.39
C PRO A 375 -17.69 26.70 -5.51
N ASP A 376 -17.07 26.35 -6.62
CA ASP A 376 -17.74 25.69 -7.75
C ASP A 376 -18.14 24.27 -7.38
N LEU A 377 -17.31 23.54 -6.64
CA LEU A 377 -17.66 22.24 -6.08
C LEU A 377 -18.84 22.35 -5.11
N GLN A 378 -18.84 23.33 -4.21
CA GLN A 378 -19.95 23.58 -3.29
C GLN A 378 -21.26 23.86 -4.04
N ASN A 379 -21.20 24.67 -5.10
CA ASN A 379 -22.37 24.92 -5.95
C ASN A 379 -22.88 23.63 -6.60
N ALA A 380 -22.00 22.77 -7.11
CA ALA A 380 -22.39 21.48 -7.66
C ALA A 380 -22.99 20.52 -6.62
N MET A 381 -22.64 20.66 -5.34
CA MET A 381 -23.17 19.84 -4.25
C MET A 381 -24.53 20.33 -3.71
N THR A 382 -24.99 21.53 -4.03
CA THR A 382 -26.24 22.10 -3.48
C THR A 382 -27.48 21.30 -3.85
N GLU A 383 -27.47 20.61 -4.98
CA GLU A 383 -28.60 19.79 -5.48
C GLU A 383 -28.57 18.36 -4.93
N LEU A 384 -27.57 17.99 -4.12
CA LEU A 384 -27.44 16.64 -3.58
C LEU A 384 -28.25 16.50 -2.29
N GLU A 385 -29.30 15.65 -2.32
CA GLU A 385 -30.23 15.52 -1.20
C GLU A 385 -29.81 14.48 -0.15
N ALA A 386 -28.89 13.56 -0.46
CA ALA A 386 -28.46 12.54 0.49
C ALA A 386 -27.79 13.16 1.74
N PRO A 387 -28.26 12.82 2.95
CA PRO A 387 -27.78 13.45 4.20
C PRO A 387 -26.27 13.35 4.37
N HIS A 388 -25.67 12.24 3.95
CA HIS A 388 -24.22 12.04 4.05
C HIS A 388 -23.46 13.00 3.11
N LEU A 389 -23.94 13.21 1.89
CA LEU A 389 -23.34 14.16 0.95
C LEU A 389 -23.46 15.60 1.44
N GLN A 390 -24.58 15.95 2.08
CA GLN A 390 -24.75 17.27 2.72
C GLN A 390 -23.80 17.47 3.89
N ALA A 391 -23.56 16.44 4.69
CA ALA A 391 -22.58 16.48 5.77
C ALA A 391 -21.15 16.67 5.23
N LEU A 392 -20.81 15.99 4.13
CA LEU A 392 -19.52 16.18 3.44
C LEU A 392 -19.41 17.61 2.89
N ALA A 393 -20.43 18.14 2.24
CA ALA A 393 -20.46 19.52 1.74
C ALA A 393 -20.20 20.53 2.88
N THR A 394 -20.82 20.34 4.05
CA THR A 394 -20.60 21.19 5.21
C THR A 394 -19.16 21.11 5.72
N THR A 395 -18.57 19.92 5.72
CA THR A 395 -17.18 19.70 6.18
C THR A 395 -16.15 20.26 5.20
N ILE A 396 -16.38 20.17 3.90
CA ILE A 396 -15.47 20.66 2.86
C ILE A 396 -15.28 22.18 3.00
N GLY A 397 -16.35 22.95 3.23
CA GLY A 397 -16.28 24.39 3.41
C GLY A 397 -15.68 25.14 2.20
N THR A 398 -15.46 26.44 2.38
CA THR A 398 -14.70 27.30 1.46
C THR A 398 -13.75 28.17 2.26
N TYR A 399 -12.63 28.58 1.65
CA TYR A 399 -11.56 29.32 2.33
C TYR A 399 -11.16 30.56 1.50
N PRO A 400 -12.06 31.53 1.26
CA PRO A 400 -11.80 32.65 0.33
C PRO A 400 -10.62 33.51 0.78
N GLU A 401 -10.44 33.72 2.09
CA GLU A 401 -9.33 34.52 2.60
C GLU A 401 -7.95 33.87 2.32
N LEU A 402 -7.86 32.55 2.46
CA LEU A 402 -6.64 31.81 2.17
C LEU A 402 -6.37 31.72 0.67
N ALA A 403 -7.41 31.52 -0.14
CA ALA A 403 -7.32 31.55 -1.60
C ALA A 403 -6.81 32.91 -2.10
N GLU A 404 -7.38 34.03 -1.58
CA GLU A 404 -6.96 35.37 -1.91
C GLU A 404 -5.52 35.66 -1.44
N LEU A 405 -5.16 35.24 -0.21
CA LEU A 405 -3.80 35.37 0.32
C LEU A 405 -2.78 34.72 -0.63
N LEU A 406 -3.01 33.46 -1.01
CA LEU A 406 -2.12 32.71 -1.88
C LEU A 406 -2.10 33.28 -3.30
N ALA A 407 -3.23 33.76 -3.83
CA ALA A 407 -3.31 34.39 -5.14
C ALA A 407 -2.54 35.70 -5.21
N LYS A 408 -2.46 36.46 -4.09
CA LYS A 408 -1.68 37.67 -3.97
C LYS A 408 -0.19 37.39 -3.77
N ALA A 409 0.12 36.32 -3.02
CA ALA A 409 1.49 36.05 -2.57
C ALA A 409 2.32 35.22 -3.56
N ILE A 410 1.75 34.22 -4.21
CA ILE A 410 2.49 33.25 -5.03
C ILE A 410 2.24 33.47 -6.51
N ILE A 411 3.31 33.47 -7.32
CA ILE A 411 3.20 33.52 -8.78
C ILE A 411 2.50 32.29 -9.36
N ASP A 412 1.98 32.36 -10.57
CA ASP A 412 1.20 31.30 -11.18
C ASP A 412 2.02 30.00 -11.39
N ASN A 413 3.26 30.15 -11.86
CA ASN A 413 4.17 29.04 -12.12
C ASN A 413 5.46 29.18 -11.31
N PRO A 414 5.45 28.87 -10.02
CA PRO A 414 6.62 29.08 -9.18
C PRO A 414 7.74 28.06 -9.49
N PRO A 415 9.02 28.44 -9.24
CA PRO A 415 10.16 27.55 -9.34
C PRO A 415 9.99 26.33 -8.39
N ALA A 416 10.80 25.31 -8.63
CA ALA A 416 10.70 24.08 -7.84
C ALA A 416 11.08 24.27 -6.37
N VAL A 417 12.02 25.19 -6.10
CA VAL A 417 12.54 25.43 -4.74
C VAL A 417 12.69 26.92 -4.48
N ILE A 418 12.41 27.33 -3.25
CA ILE A 418 12.44 28.74 -2.80
C ILE A 418 13.80 29.41 -2.98
N ARG A 419 14.89 28.66 -2.94
CA ARG A 419 16.25 29.22 -3.10
C ARG A 419 16.56 29.73 -4.49
N ASP A 420 15.76 29.36 -5.49
CA ASP A 420 15.94 29.82 -6.86
C ASP A 420 15.43 31.27 -7.02
N GLY A 421 14.61 31.72 -6.05
CA GLY A 421 14.00 33.07 -6.06
C GLY A 421 12.85 33.17 -7.06
N GLY A 422 12.12 34.26 -7.02
CA GLY A 422 11.02 34.52 -7.94
C GLY A 422 9.76 33.74 -7.64
N VAL A 423 9.48 33.49 -6.38
CA VAL A 423 8.28 32.76 -5.89
C VAL A 423 7.17 33.72 -5.51
N ILE A 424 7.53 34.83 -4.86
CA ILE A 424 6.58 35.85 -4.38
C ILE A 424 6.21 36.79 -5.51
N LYS A 425 4.90 37.03 -5.63
CA LYS A 425 4.34 37.90 -6.70
C LYS A 425 4.67 39.35 -6.45
N THR A 426 5.02 40.07 -7.51
CA THR A 426 5.23 41.54 -7.49
C THR A 426 3.99 42.25 -6.95
N GLY A 427 4.19 43.22 -6.05
CA GLY A 427 3.13 43.94 -5.36
C GLY A 427 2.66 43.30 -4.05
N TYR A 428 3.23 42.16 -3.64
CA TYR A 428 2.92 41.54 -2.35
C TYR A 428 3.68 42.18 -1.19
N ASP A 429 4.96 42.52 -1.39
CA ASP A 429 5.83 43.13 -0.38
C ASP A 429 6.69 44.25 -1.01
N ALA A 430 6.52 45.46 -0.54
CA ALA A 430 7.20 46.64 -1.11
C ALA A 430 8.72 46.58 -0.98
N GLU A 431 9.27 46.03 0.12
CA GLU A 431 10.71 45.87 0.32
C GLU A 431 11.30 44.86 -0.69
N LEU A 432 10.59 43.75 -0.93
CA LEU A 432 11.00 42.75 -1.92
C LEU A 432 11.00 43.35 -3.33
N ASP A 433 9.93 44.08 -3.68
CA ASP A 433 9.79 44.70 -4.99
C ASP A 433 10.93 45.73 -5.27
N GLU A 434 11.28 46.54 -4.25
CA GLU A 434 12.41 47.47 -4.36
C GLU A 434 13.75 46.76 -4.58
N LEU A 435 14.00 45.65 -3.82
CA LEU A 435 15.22 44.85 -3.94
C LEU A 435 15.30 44.14 -5.30
N GLN A 436 14.20 43.64 -5.82
CA GLN A 436 14.12 43.02 -7.15
C GLN A 436 14.33 44.02 -8.27
N ALA A 437 13.71 45.19 -8.18
CA ALA A 437 13.92 46.27 -9.15
C ALA A 437 15.38 46.72 -9.20
N LEU A 438 16.07 46.79 -8.07
CA LEU A 438 17.52 47.08 -8.03
C LEU A 438 18.36 45.98 -8.70
N SER A 439 17.92 44.72 -8.62
CA SER A 439 18.60 43.57 -9.25
C SER A 439 18.31 43.49 -10.76
N GLU A 440 17.09 43.78 -11.20
CA GLU A 440 16.69 43.76 -12.61
C GLU A 440 17.28 44.94 -13.42
N ASN A 441 17.34 46.12 -12.81
CA ASN A 441 17.98 47.30 -13.44
C ASN A 441 19.49 47.09 -13.66
N ALA A 442 20.09 46.03 -13.15
CA ALA A 442 21.48 45.68 -13.40
C ALA A 442 21.75 45.46 -14.91
N GLY A 443 20.83 44.84 -15.61
CA GLY A 443 20.98 44.61 -17.05
C GLY A 443 20.99 45.92 -17.86
N GLN A 444 20.10 46.83 -17.53
CA GLN A 444 20.03 48.13 -18.18
C GLN A 444 21.28 48.99 -17.86
N PHE A 445 21.67 49.00 -16.56
CA PHE A 445 22.88 49.71 -16.15
C PHE A 445 24.13 49.19 -16.89
N LEU A 446 24.27 47.89 -17.10
CA LEU A 446 25.40 47.31 -17.84
C LEU A 446 25.39 47.73 -19.31
N MET A 447 24.22 47.74 -19.96
CA MET A 447 24.10 48.22 -21.35
C MET A 447 24.43 49.70 -21.48
N ASP A 448 23.92 50.52 -20.56
CA ASP A 448 24.19 51.94 -20.52
C ASP A 448 25.68 52.23 -20.21
N LEU A 449 26.27 51.43 -19.26
CA LEU A 449 27.70 51.51 -18.97
C LEU A 449 28.55 51.12 -20.19
N GLU A 450 28.18 50.03 -20.88
CA GLU A 450 28.89 49.58 -22.08
C GLU A 450 28.87 50.65 -23.17
N ALA A 451 27.68 51.22 -23.44
CA ALA A 451 27.54 52.28 -24.44
C ALA A 451 28.36 53.53 -24.06
N ARG A 452 28.29 53.93 -22.78
CA ARG A 452 29.05 55.10 -22.29
C ARG A 452 30.56 54.86 -22.31
N GLU A 453 31.01 53.71 -21.88
CA GLU A 453 32.42 53.35 -21.88
C GLU A 453 33.01 53.18 -23.32
N LYS A 454 32.23 52.63 -24.24
CA LYS A 454 32.60 52.61 -25.67
C LYS A 454 32.75 53.98 -26.21
N ALA A 455 31.85 54.94 -25.91
CA ALA A 455 31.93 56.33 -26.31
C ALA A 455 33.10 57.04 -25.66
N ARG A 456 33.35 56.83 -24.35
CA ARG A 456 34.46 57.46 -23.61
C ARG A 456 35.84 56.98 -24.06
N THR A 457 36.00 55.70 -24.31
CA THR A 457 37.28 55.05 -24.60
C THR A 457 37.60 54.97 -26.07
N GLY A 458 36.57 55.05 -26.93
CA GLY A 458 36.77 54.88 -28.39
C GLY A 458 37.01 53.42 -28.78
N LEU A 459 36.78 52.40 -27.86
CA LEU A 459 37.04 51.03 -28.06
C LEU A 459 35.73 50.27 -28.45
N PRO A 460 35.51 50.05 -29.74
CA PRO A 460 34.20 49.48 -30.19
C PRO A 460 33.95 48.08 -29.77
N ASN A 461 34.99 47.31 -29.47
CA ASN A 461 34.89 45.87 -29.08
C ASN A 461 34.81 45.66 -27.56
N LEU A 462 34.69 46.74 -26.78
CA LEU A 462 34.45 46.69 -25.34
C LEU A 462 33.11 45.97 -25.05
N LYS A 463 33.09 45.05 -24.15
CA LYS A 463 31.88 44.37 -23.65
C LYS A 463 31.84 44.43 -22.15
N VAL A 464 30.67 44.71 -21.60
CA VAL A 464 30.42 44.60 -20.18
C VAL A 464 29.67 43.29 -19.93
N GLY A 465 30.09 42.51 -18.98
CA GLY A 465 29.50 41.22 -18.70
C GLY A 465 29.58 40.80 -17.25
N TYR A 466 28.92 39.70 -16.94
CA TYR A 466 28.91 39.08 -15.63
C TYR A 466 29.37 37.62 -15.70
N ASN A 467 30.14 37.21 -14.72
CA ASN A 467 30.54 35.81 -14.53
C ASN A 467 30.37 35.44 -13.07
N ARG A 468 29.72 34.26 -12.82
CA ARG A 468 29.38 33.78 -11.49
C ARG A 468 30.58 33.64 -10.54
N ILE A 469 31.79 33.40 -11.08
CA ILE A 469 33.01 33.22 -10.28
C ILE A 469 33.73 34.58 -10.05
N HIS A 470 33.71 35.47 -11.06
CA HIS A 470 34.51 36.69 -11.08
C HIS A 470 33.66 37.95 -10.98
N GLY A 471 32.34 37.87 -10.87
CA GLY A 471 31.44 39.04 -10.82
C GLY A 471 31.31 39.79 -12.13
N TYR A 472 31.07 41.10 -12.05
CA TYR A 472 30.96 42.00 -13.21
C TYR A 472 32.33 42.41 -13.73
N PHE A 473 32.46 42.52 -15.04
CA PHE A 473 33.72 42.89 -15.69
C PHE A 473 33.51 43.67 -17.01
N ILE A 474 34.49 44.43 -17.38
CA ILE A 474 34.66 45.01 -18.72
C ILE A 474 35.67 44.13 -19.43
N GLU A 475 35.30 43.53 -20.55
CA GLU A 475 36.16 42.66 -21.36
C GLU A 475 36.65 43.43 -22.60
N LEU A 476 37.95 43.40 -22.79
CA LEU A 476 38.63 43.96 -23.97
C LEU A 476 39.41 42.87 -24.71
N PRO A 477 39.40 42.81 -26.03
CA PRO A 477 40.32 41.96 -26.79
C PRO A 477 41.76 42.34 -26.40
N ARG A 478 42.64 41.33 -26.32
CA ARG A 478 44.02 41.48 -25.84
C ARG A 478 44.81 42.55 -26.62
N VAL A 479 44.50 42.71 -27.89
CA VAL A 479 45.16 43.76 -28.76
C VAL A 479 44.77 45.16 -28.32
N GLN A 480 43.60 45.32 -27.72
CA GLN A 480 43.10 46.62 -27.25
C GLN A 480 43.30 46.88 -25.76
N ALA A 481 43.77 45.86 -25.03
CA ALA A 481 43.93 45.90 -23.56
C ALA A 481 45.00 46.92 -23.12
N GLU A 482 46.00 47.22 -23.98
CA GLU A 482 47.03 48.25 -23.71
C GLU A 482 46.47 49.67 -23.81
N GLN A 483 45.33 49.82 -24.47
CA GLN A 483 44.65 51.12 -24.63
C GLN A 483 43.62 51.39 -23.54
N ALA A 484 43.56 50.48 -22.53
CA ALA A 484 42.62 50.59 -21.39
C ALA A 484 42.97 51.86 -20.59
N PRO A 485 41.94 52.67 -20.20
CA PRO A 485 42.16 53.87 -19.36
C PRO A 485 42.82 53.48 -18.03
N ALA A 486 43.47 54.48 -17.37
CA ALA A 486 44.20 54.27 -16.10
C ALA A 486 43.28 53.87 -14.93
N ASP A 487 41.99 54.19 -15.05
CA ASP A 487 40.94 53.77 -14.03
C ASP A 487 40.47 52.35 -14.18
N TYR A 488 40.90 51.61 -15.22
CA TYR A 488 40.59 50.17 -15.40
C TYR A 488 41.55 49.33 -14.59
N ILE A 489 41.04 48.68 -13.58
CA ILE A 489 41.79 47.75 -12.74
C ILE A 489 41.69 46.37 -13.35
N ARG A 490 42.82 45.77 -13.73
CA ARG A 490 42.87 44.41 -14.30
C ARG A 490 42.41 43.35 -13.28
N ARG A 491 41.41 42.54 -13.69
CA ARG A 491 40.81 41.49 -12.84
C ARG A 491 41.22 40.09 -13.28
N GLN A 492 41.29 39.85 -14.59
CA GLN A 492 41.65 38.55 -15.16
C GLN A 492 42.24 38.64 -16.57
N THR A 493 43.24 37.82 -16.83
CA THR A 493 43.84 37.68 -18.19
C THR A 493 43.39 36.34 -18.78
N LEU A 494 42.76 36.37 -19.95
CA LEU A 494 42.33 35.21 -20.75
C LEU A 494 43.21 35.02 -21.97
N LYS A 495 43.10 33.91 -22.71
CA LYS A 495 43.92 33.61 -23.89
C LYS A 495 43.70 34.64 -25.02
N GLY A 496 42.51 35.20 -25.18
CA GLY A 496 42.12 36.14 -26.23
C GLY A 496 41.62 37.52 -25.75
N ALA A 497 41.46 37.73 -24.45
CA ALA A 497 40.89 38.94 -23.89
C ALA A 497 41.46 39.26 -22.51
N GLU A 498 41.26 40.47 -22.05
CA GLU A 498 41.52 40.86 -20.67
C GLU A 498 40.29 41.47 -20.05
N ARG A 499 40.07 41.17 -18.76
CA ARG A 499 38.94 41.65 -18.00
C ARG A 499 39.35 42.66 -16.98
N PHE A 500 38.62 43.76 -16.91
CA PHE A 500 38.86 44.88 -16.04
C PHE A 500 37.63 45.18 -15.19
N ILE A 501 37.82 45.93 -14.14
CA ILE A 501 36.78 46.52 -13.32
C ILE A 501 37.08 47.97 -13.07
N THR A 502 36.06 48.83 -13.07
CA THR A 502 36.15 50.22 -12.69
C THR A 502 35.62 50.44 -11.28
N PRO A 503 36.00 51.51 -10.55
CA PRO A 503 35.40 51.81 -9.24
C PRO A 503 33.88 51.93 -9.27
N GLU A 504 33.31 52.48 -10.37
CA GLU A 504 31.87 52.56 -10.58
C GLU A 504 31.23 51.20 -10.75
N LEU A 505 31.80 50.33 -11.57
CA LEU A 505 31.30 48.96 -11.78
C LEU A 505 31.43 48.15 -10.50
N LYS A 506 32.49 48.39 -9.71
CA LYS A 506 32.67 47.72 -8.41
C LYS A 506 31.63 48.17 -7.40
N ALA A 507 31.37 49.46 -7.28
CA ALA A 507 30.32 49.97 -6.40
C ALA A 507 28.94 49.49 -6.80
N PHE A 508 28.69 49.35 -8.10
CA PHE A 508 27.46 48.75 -8.62
C PHE A 508 27.40 47.27 -8.31
N GLU A 509 28.50 46.51 -8.51
CA GLU A 509 28.60 45.08 -8.18
C GLU A 509 28.20 44.83 -6.73
N ASP A 510 28.76 45.59 -5.80
CA ASP A 510 28.50 45.44 -4.38
C ASP A 510 27.04 45.75 -4.03
N LYS A 511 26.40 46.73 -4.68
CA LYS A 511 24.97 47.02 -4.51
C LYS A 511 24.08 45.95 -5.11
N ALA A 512 24.34 45.50 -6.32
CA ALA A 512 23.51 44.55 -7.04
C ALA A 512 23.54 43.15 -6.38
N LEU A 513 24.74 42.66 -6.01
CA LEU A 513 24.90 41.37 -5.33
C LEU A 513 24.30 41.43 -3.91
N SER A 514 24.45 42.55 -3.21
CA SER A 514 23.82 42.75 -1.91
C SER A 514 22.28 42.76 -2.03
N ALA A 515 21.73 43.46 -3.05
CA ALA A 515 20.30 43.49 -3.27
C ALA A 515 19.73 42.13 -3.62
N GLN A 516 20.40 41.32 -4.44
CA GLN A 516 19.98 39.97 -4.78
C GLN A 516 19.99 39.03 -3.57
N SER A 517 21.04 39.06 -2.76
CA SER A 517 21.10 38.26 -1.52
C SER A 517 20.00 38.65 -0.52
N ARG A 518 19.76 39.96 -0.38
CA ARG A 518 18.71 40.50 0.51
C ARG A 518 17.32 40.15 -0.02
N ALA A 519 17.10 40.28 -1.34
CA ALA A 519 15.85 39.89 -1.97
C ALA A 519 15.52 38.43 -1.70
N LEU A 520 16.48 37.51 -1.90
CA LEU A 520 16.28 36.08 -1.60
C LEU A 520 16.03 35.82 -0.12
N ALA A 521 16.74 36.54 0.78
CA ALA A 521 16.50 36.39 2.23
C ALA A 521 15.10 36.89 2.62
N ARG A 522 14.65 38.05 2.05
CA ARG A 522 13.30 38.54 2.28
C ARG A 522 12.22 37.63 1.74
N GLU A 523 12.42 37.12 0.53
CA GLU A 523 11.49 36.19 -0.09
C GLU A 523 11.34 34.90 0.73
N LYS A 524 12.44 34.35 1.27
CA LYS A 524 12.38 33.22 2.21
C LYS A 524 11.62 33.55 3.49
N ALA A 525 11.82 34.74 4.08
CA ALA A 525 11.10 35.14 5.26
C ALA A 525 9.59 35.25 4.99
N LEU A 526 9.20 35.87 3.87
CA LEU A 526 7.78 35.93 3.47
C LEU A 526 7.17 34.56 3.23
N TYR A 527 7.94 33.65 2.64
CA TYR A 527 7.50 32.28 2.41
C TYR A 527 7.28 31.53 3.74
N GLU A 528 8.19 31.68 4.71
CA GLU A 528 8.03 31.13 6.07
C GLU A 528 6.81 31.72 6.78
N GLU A 529 6.54 33.02 6.64
CA GLU A 529 5.34 33.65 7.18
C GLU A 529 4.05 33.08 6.58
N LEU A 530 4.05 32.78 5.26
CA LEU A 530 2.93 32.14 4.60
C LEU A 530 2.69 30.73 5.14
N LEU A 531 3.77 29.94 5.32
CA LEU A 531 3.64 28.60 5.94
C LEU A 531 3.07 28.67 7.35
N GLU A 532 3.52 29.64 8.19
CA GLU A 532 2.97 29.81 9.54
C GLU A 532 1.48 30.13 9.54
N ARG A 533 1.03 31.03 8.63
CA ARG A 533 -0.40 31.34 8.50
C ARG A 533 -1.19 30.10 8.10
N LEU A 534 -0.70 29.30 7.14
CA LEU A 534 -1.36 28.08 6.70
C LEU A 534 -1.40 27.01 7.80
N ILE A 535 -0.33 26.88 8.61
CA ILE A 535 -0.27 25.97 9.76
C ILE A 535 -1.39 26.28 10.76
N GLY A 536 -1.72 27.55 10.95
CA GLY A 536 -2.86 27.94 11.79
C GLY A 536 -4.23 27.45 11.30
N HIS A 537 -4.34 27.10 10.03
CA HIS A 537 -5.58 26.60 9.39
C HIS A 537 -5.53 25.10 9.02
N LEU A 538 -4.49 24.36 9.44
CA LEU A 538 -4.35 22.94 9.09
C LEU A 538 -5.55 22.10 9.48
N ALA A 539 -6.13 22.36 10.64
CA ALA A 539 -7.24 21.58 11.16
C ALA A 539 -8.46 21.53 10.20
N PRO A 540 -9.09 22.65 9.87
CA PRO A 540 -10.24 22.65 8.98
C PRO A 540 -9.86 22.22 7.55
N LEU A 541 -8.66 22.51 7.09
CA LEU A 541 -8.19 22.08 5.77
C LEU A 541 -7.99 20.55 5.68
N GLN A 542 -7.50 19.90 6.73
CA GLN A 542 -7.39 18.45 6.78
C GLN A 542 -8.76 17.76 6.83
N ASP A 543 -9.71 18.33 7.59
CA ASP A 543 -11.08 17.83 7.63
C ASP A 543 -11.72 17.94 6.23
N SER A 544 -11.53 19.07 5.55
CA SER A 544 -11.96 19.25 4.16
C SER A 544 -11.30 18.25 3.19
N ALA A 545 -9.98 18.03 3.31
CA ALA A 545 -9.27 17.09 2.46
C ALA A 545 -9.79 15.64 2.65
N SER A 546 -10.11 15.26 3.89
CA SER A 546 -10.71 13.97 4.19
C SER A 546 -12.11 13.82 3.58
N ALA A 547 -12.95 14.86 3.71
CA ALA A 547 -14.30 14.87 3.13
C ALA A 547 -14.25 14.88 1.58
N LEU A 548 -13.32 15.60 0.98
CA LEU A 548 -13.08 15.60 -0.48
C LEU A 548 -12.65 14.22 -0.98
N ALA A 549 -11.78 13.53 -0.26
CA ALA A 549 -11.37 12.17 -0.60
C ALA A 549 -12.55 11.20 -0.56
N GLU A 550 -13.42 11.33 0.44
CA GLU A 550 -14.63 10.50 0.56
C GLU A 550 -15.65 10.83 -0.54
N LEU A 551 -15.87 12.10 -0.85
CA LEU A 551 -16.72 12.53 -1.95
C LEU A 551 -16.25 11.97 -3.30
N ASP A 552 -14.96 12.02 -3.56
CA ASP A 552 -14.35 11.47 -4.80
C ASP A 552 -14.53 9.94 -4.87
N VAL A 553 -14.35 9.22 -3.76
CA VAL A 553 -14.63 7.77 -3.72
C VAL A 553 -16.09 7.48 -4.02
N LEU A 554 -17.03 8.23 -3.44
CA LEU A 554 -18.47 8.03 -3.69
C LEU A 554 -18.84 8.37 -5.14
N ALA A 555 -18.30 9.45 -5.70
CA ALA A 555 -18.49 9.83 -7.10
C ALA A 555 -17.90 8.77 -8.05
N ASN A 556 -16.73 8.24 -7.72
CA ASN A 556 -16.11 7.13 -8.44
C ASN A 556 -16.97 5.87 -8.37
N LEU A 557 -17.50 5.49 -7.20
CA LEU A 557 -18.37 4.31 -7.06
C LEU A 557 -19.68 4.47 -7.83
N ALA A 558 -20.23 5.68 -7.92
CA ALA A 558 -21.39 5.97 -8.76
C ALA A 558 -21.06 5.77 -10.26
N GLU A 559 -19.94 6.31 -10.71
CA GLU A 559 -19.45 6.11 -12.09
C GLU A 559 -19.20 4.63 -12.39
N ARG A 560 -18.55 3.90 -11.46
CA ARG A 560 -18.36 2.45 -11.63
C ARG A 560 -19.66 1.67 -11.62
N ALA A 561 -20.63 2.06 -10.79
CA ALA A 561 -21.94 1.40 -10.78
C ALA A 561 -22.65 1.52 -12.13
N LEU A 562 -22.56 2.66 -12.79
CA LEU A 562 -23.09 2.84 -14.14
C LEU A 562 -22.33 2.00 -15.18
N ASN A 563 -21.00 2.14 -15.22
CA ASN A 563 -20.19 1.56 -16.29
C ASN A 563 -19.99 0.04 -16.17
N LEU A 564 -20.13 -0.53 -14.98
CA LEU A 564 -20.01 -1.96 -14.71
C LEU A 564 -21.36 -2.63 -14.46
N ASP A 565 -22.47 -1.92 -14.65
CA ASP A 565 -23.83 -2.41 -14.41
C ASP A 565 -23.96 -3.04 -13.02
N LEU A 566 -23.61 -2.26 -11.98
CA LEU A 566 -23.71 -2.69 -10.59
C LEU A 566 -25.05 -2.25 -10.01
N ASN A 567 -25.62 -3.09 -9.15
CA ASN A 567 -26.89 -2.81 -8.49
C ASN A 567 -26.73 -2.69 -6.97
N ARG A 568 -27.65 -1.93 -6.34
CA ARG A 568 -27.65 -1.68 -4.91
C ARG A 568 -27.95 -2.96 -4.12
N PRO A 569 -27.02 -3.45 -3.27
CA PRO A 569 -27.27 -4.57 -2.38
C PRO A 569 -28.13 -4.14 -1.19
N ARG A 570 -28.89 -5.08 -0.61
CA ARG A 570 -29.76 -4.86 0.54
C ARG A 570 -29.24 -5.64 1.75
N PHE A 571 -28.97 -4.96 2.83
CA PHE A 571 -28.65 -5.58 4.11
C PHE A 571 -29.93 -5.98 4.84
N VAL A 572 -29.97 -7.22 5.35
CA VAL A 572 -31.08 -7.79 6.10
C VAL A 572 -30.63 -8.29 7.47
N GLU A 573 -31.57 -8.40 8.43
CA GLU A 573 -31.24 -8.85 9.78
C GLU A 573 -31.24 -10.38 9.92
N HIS A 574 -32.10 -11.05 9.16
CA HIS A 574 -32.13 -12.51 9.12
C HIS A 574 -30.92 -13.05 8.34
N THR A 575 -30.47 -14.22 8.73
CA THR A 575 -29.35 -14.89 8.11
C THR A 575 -29.62 -15.22 6.64
N CYS A 576 -28.91 -14.53 5.74
CA CYS A 576 -29.15 -14.63 4.32
C CYS A 576 -27.90 -14.19 3.54
N LEU A 577 -27.64 -14.87 2.44
CA LEU A 577 -26.75 -14.46 1.36
C LEU A 577 -27.34 -14.95 0.05
N HIS A 578 -28.18 -14.08 -0.55
CA HIS A 578 -28.84 -14.37 -1.83
C HIS A 578 -28.28 -13.44 -2.90
N ILE A 579 -27.82 -13.99 -3.99
CA ILE A 579 -27.29 -13.28 -5.14
C ILE A 579 -27.98 -13.81 -6.37
N GLU A 580 -28.66 -12.95 -7.12
CA GLU A 580 -29.26 -13.27 -8.40
C GLU A 580 -28.36 -12.74 -9.52
N GLN A 581 -28.02 -13.57 -10.48
CA GLN A 581 -27.15 -13.26 -11.61
C GLN A 581 -25.83 -12.56 -11.22
N GLY A 582 -25.14 -13.16 -10.25
CA GLY A 582 -23.85 -12.67 -9.82
C GLY A 582 -22.79 -12.80 -10.90
N ARG A 583 -21.93 -11.78 -11.04
CA ARG A 583 -20.85 -11.71 -12.02
C ARG A 583 -19.52 -11.47 -11.31
N HIS A 584 -18.43 -11.92 -11.90
CA HIS A 584 -17.10 -11.68 -11.35
C HIS A 584 -16.54 -10.33 -11.86
N PRO A 585 -16.40 -9.31 -11.01
CA PRO A 585 -16.12 -7.94 -11.45
C PRO A 585 -14.83 -7.79 -12.25
N VAL A 586 -13.83 -8.61 -11.98
CA VAL A 586 -12.53 -8.56 -12.68
C VAL A 586 -12.53 -9.44 -13.93
N VAL A 587 -12.96 -10.69 -13.81
CA VAL A 587 -12.92 -11.65 -14.93
C VAL A 587 -13.80 -11.16 -16.08
N GLU A 588 -14.96 -10.59 -15.78
CA GLU A 588 -15.86 -10.01 -16.78
C GLU A 588 -15.18 -8.92 -17.64
N GLN A 589 -14.24 -8.16 -17.07
CA GLN A 589 -13.54 -7.09 -17.80
C GLN A 589 -12.40 -7.61 -18.70
N VAL A 590 -11.97 -8.84 -18.52
CA VAL A 590 -10.86 -9.45 -19.26
C VAL A 590 -11.36 -10.41 -20.34
N LEU A 591 -12.56 -10.97 -20.17
CA LEU A 591 -13.14 -11.90 -21.14
C LEU A 591 -13.53 -11.21 -22.44
N GLU A 592 -13.22 -11.85 -23.57
CA GLU A 592 -13.71 -11.43 -24.89
C GLU A 592 -15.15 -11.87 -25.17
N THR A 593 -15.64 -12.86 -24.41
CA THR A 593 -17.03 -13.38 -24.49
C THR A 593 -17.84 -12.93 -23.31
N PRO A 594 -19.18 -12.80 -23.44
CA PRO A 594 -20.04 -12.43 -22.30
C PRO A 594 -19.84 -13.35 -21.11
N PHE A 595 -19.75 -12.77 -19.92
CA PHE A 595 -19.65 -13.53 -18.67
C PHE A 595 -20.98 -14.23 -18.38
N VAL A 596 -20.91 -15.50 -17.95
CA VAL A 596 -22.10 -16.28 -17.56
C VAL A 596 -22.39 -15.99 -16.07
N ALA A 597 -23.46 -15.26 -15.83
CA ALA A 597 -23.91 -14.92 -14.49
C ALA A 597 -24.50 -16.14 -13.77
N ASN A 598 -24.34 -16.21 -12.44
CA ASN A 598 -24.80 -17.34 -11.63
C ASN A 598 -25.47 -16.87 -10.35
N ASP A 599 -26.46 -17.63 -9.92
CA ASP A 599 -27.21 -17.39 -8.69
C ASP A 599 -26.52 -18.06 -7.50
N LEU A 600 -26.76 -17.52 -6.31
CA LEU A 600 -26.39 -18.09 -5.01
C LEU A 600 -27.56 -17.91 -4.03
N ALA A 601 -27.91 -18.97 -3.33
CA ALA A 601 -28.89 -18.92 -2.26
C ALA A 601 -28.36 -19.66 -1.04
N LEU A 602 -27.99 -18.92 0.00
CA LEU A 602 -27.65 -19.42 1.32
C LEU A 602 -28.51 -18.69 2.34
N ASP A 603 -29.14 -19.44 3.24
CA ASP A 603 -30.08 -18.89 4.21
C ASP A 603 -30.00 -19.64 5.56
N ALA A 604 -31.05 -19.59 6.37
CA ALA A 604 -31.12 -20.33 7.61
C ALA A 604 -31.17 -21.84 7.40
N ASP A 605 -31.72 -22.33 6.30
CA ASP A 605 -31.90 -23.74 6.01
C ASP A 605 -30.69 -24.33 5.27
N THR A 606 -30.20 -23.60 4.25
CA THR A 606 -29.01 -23.99 3.47
C THR A 606 -27.82 -23.07 3.82
N ARG A 607 -26.82 -23.62 4.48
CA ARG A 607 -25.63 -22.87 4.92
C ARG A 607 -24.38 -23.19 4.12
N MET A 608 -24.37 -24.31 3.45
CA MET A 608 -23.20 -24.81 2.73
C MET A 608 -23.59 -25.39 1.39
N LEU A 609 -22.82 -25.06 0.37
CA LEU A 609 -22.89 -25.68 -0.95
C LEU A 609 -21.63 -26.51 -1.20
N VAL A 610 -21.83 -27.80 -1.46
CA VAL A 610 -20.78 -28.67 -2.01
C VAL A 610 -20.81 -28.51 -3.52
N ILE A 611 -19.70 -28.01 -4.08
CA ILE A 611 -19.60 -27.64 -5.50
C ILE A 611 -18.78 -28.67 -6.24
N THR A 612 -19.39 -29.38 -7.19
CA THR A 612 -18.73 -30.36 -8.04
C THR A 612 -18.64 -29.88 -9.49
N GLY A 613 -17.89 -30.59 -10.31
CA GLY A 613 -17.72 -30.26 -11.75
C GLY A 613 -16.27 -30.20 -12.18
N PRO A 614 -16.03 -29.99 -13.47
CA PRO A 614 -14.68 -29.98 -14.05
C PRO A 614 -13.85 -28.77 -13.57
N ASN A 615 -12.51 -28.91 -13.53
CA ASN A 615 -11.61 -27.82 -13.10
C ASN A 615 -11.71 -26.56 -13.96
N MET A 616 -11.92 -26.72 -15.27
CA MET A 616 -12.13 -25.59 -16.17
C MET A 616 -13.57 -25.04 -16.16
N GLY A 617 -14.44 -25.61 -15.33
CA GLY A 617 -15.84 -25.18 -15.20
C GLY A 617 -16.02 -23.85 -14.46
N ALA A 618 -14.93 -23.21 -13.97
CA ALA A 618 -14.94 -21.94 -13.23
C ALA A 618 -15.46 -22.02 -11.77
N LYS A 619 -15.28 -23.18 -11.08
CA LYS A 619 -15.64 -23.34 -9.66
C LYS A 619 -15.02 -22.22 -8.79
N SER A 620 -13.70 -22.05 -8.90
CA SER A 620 -12.96 -21.04 -8.13
C SER A 620 -13.38 -19.61 -8.50
N THR A 621 -13.78 -19.37 -9.76
CA THR A 621 -14.31 -18.07 -10.22
C THR A 621 -15.66 -17.79 -9.57
N TYR A 622 -16.55 -18.77 -9.52
CA TYR A 622 -17.87 -18.67 -8.83
C TYR A 622 -17.72 -18.37 -7.35
N MET A 623 -16.79 -19.04 -6.67
CA MET A 623 -16.53 -18.77 -5.26
C MET A 623 -15.94 -17.38 -5.04
N ARG A 624 -14.91 -17.01 -5.82
CA ARG A 624 -14.28 -15.68 -5.71
C ARG A 624 -15.28 -14.56 -6.01
N GLN A 625 -16.11 -14.68 -7.03
CA GLN A 625 -17.16 -13.73 -7.35
C GLN A 625 -18.09 -13.48 -6.14
N THR A 626 -18.49 -14.54 -5.44
CA THR A 626 -19.32 -14.43 -4.23
C THR A 626 -18.62 -13.61 -3.15
N ALA A 627 -17.36 -13.90 -2.85
CA ALA A 627 -16.60 -13.14 -1.85
C ALA A 627 -16.39 -11.67 -2.26
N LEU A 628 -16.12 -11.40 -3.55
CA LEU A 628 -15.95 -10.03 -4.04
C LEU A 628 -17.25 -9.23 -4.01
N ILE A 629 -18.40 -9.86 -4.31
CA ILE A 629 -19.74 -9.25 -4.17
C ILE A 629 -20.00 -8.87 -2.71
N VAL A 630 -19.75 -9.80 -1.77
CA VAL A 630 -19.90 -9.54 -0.32
C VAL A 630 -18.96 -8.42 0.13
N LEU A 631 -17.70 -8.44 -0.32
CA LEU A 631 -16.72 -7.41 0.01
C LEU A 631 -17.15 -6.03 -0.51
N LEU A 632 -17.59 -5.94 -1.76
CA LEU A 632 -18.10 -4.68 -2.35
C LEU A 632 -19.31 -4.15 -1.58
N ALA A 633 -20.24 -5.02 -1.18
CA ALA A 633 -21.36 -4.62 -0.32
C ALA A 633 -20.85 -4.03 1.02
N HIS A 634 -19.85 -4.64 1.63
CA HIS A 634 -19.27 -4.21 2.91
C HIS A 634 -18.34 -2.97 2.84
N ILE A 635 -18.05 -2.46 1.66
CA ILE A 635 -17.49 -1.10 1.51
C ILE A 635 -18.56 -0.04 1.26
N GLY A 636 -19.82 -0.45 1.13
CA GLY A 636 -20.97 0.41 0.80
C GLY A 636 -21.13 0.67 -0.70
N SER A 637 -20.48 -0.11 -1.56
CA SER A 637 -20.62 -0.06 -3.02
C SER A 637 -21.87 -0.79 -3.51
N PHE A 638 -22.27 -0.49 -4.73
CA PHE A 638 -23.12 -1.37 -5.52
C PHE A 638 -22.33 -2.60 -5.97
N VAL A 639 -23.01 -3.68 -6.34
CA VAL A 639 -22.43 -4.99 -6.59
C VAL A 639 -22.77 -5.54 -7.98
N PRO A 640 -21.90 -6.35 -8.59
CA PRO A 640 -22.15 -6.97 -9.91
C PRO A 640 -23.12 -8.16 -9.80
N ALA A 641 -24.38 -7.85 -9.57
CA ALA A 641 -25.48 -8.79 -9.49
C ALA A 641 -26.80 -8.10 -9.87
N ALA A 642 -27.77 -8.81 -10.42
CA ALA A 642 -29.10 -8.23 -10.67
C ALA A 642 -29.81 -7.88 -9.35
N ARG A 643 -29.68 -8.75 -8.34
CA ARG A 643 -30.16 -8.53 -6.97
C ARG A 643 -29.21 -9.16 -5.97
N CYS A 644 -28.98 -8.50 -4.85
CA CYS A 644 -28.20 -9.02 -3.76
C CYS A 644 -28.83 -8.67 -2.42
N GLU A 645 -29.17 -9.69 -1.62
CA GLU A 645 -29.61 -9.54 -0.24
C GLU A 645 -28.67 -10.32 0.68
N LEU A 646 -28.14 -9.67 1.70
CA LEU A 646 -27.17 -10.30 2.59
C LEU A 646 -27.30 -9.82 4.03
N SER A 647 -27.02 -10.71 4.97
CA SER A 647 -26.74 -10.34 6.36
C SER A 647 -25.30 -9.89 6.51
N LEU A 648 -24.98 -9.15 7.59
CA LEU A 648 -23.61 -8.70 7.85
C LEU A 648 -22.71 -9.91 8.12
N VAL A 649 -21.60 -9.96 7.38
CA VAL A 649 -20.54 -10.96 7.49
C VAL A 649 -19.44 -10.43 8.42
N ASP A 650 -18.87 -11.32 9.25
CA ASP A 650 -17.79 -10.93 10.17
C ASP A 650 -16.39 -11.23 9.61
N ARG A 651 -16.26 -12.28 8.81
CA ARG A 651 -14.99 -12.71 8.23
C ARG A 651 -15.20 -13.30 6.85
N ILE A 652 -14.23 -13.14 5.98
CA ILE A 652 -14.15 -13.83 4.70
C ILE A 652 -12.87 -14.63 4.70
N PHE A 653 -13.02 -15.97 4.62
CA PHE A 653 -11.92 -16.89 4.52
C PHE A 653 -11.88 -17.54 3.15
N THR A 654 -10.69 -17.67 2.61
CA THR A 654 -10.51 -18.40 1.37
C THR A 654 -9.34 -19.37 1.46
N ARG A 655 -9.58 -20.59 1.05
CA ARG A 655 -8.58 -21.59 0.75
C ARG A 655 -8.72 -21.97 -0.72
N ILE A 656 -8.01 -21.26 -1.61
CA ILE A 656 -8.11 -21.40 -3.07
C ILE A 656 -6.71 -21.54 -3.64
N GLY A 657 -6.38 -22.71 -4.19
CA GLY A 657 -5.09 -23.00 -4.80
C GLY A 657 -3.92 -22.96 -3.80
N SER A 658 -2.87 -23.69 -4.04
CA SER A 658 -1.61 -23.58 -3.30
C SER A 658 -0.50 -23.11 -4.23
N SER A 659 0.17 -22.01 -3.89
CA SER A 659 1.51 -21.72 -4.39
C SER A 659 2.52 -22.39 -3.46
N ASP A 660 3.54 -23.01 -4.01
CA ASP A 660 4.67 -23.50 -3.23
C ASP A 660 5.35 -22.34 -2.50
N ASP A 661 5.42 -22.42 -1.18
CA ASP A 661 6.28 -21.53 -0.39
C ASP A 661 7.69 -22.13 -0.31
N LEU A 662 8.37 -22.16 -1.45
CA LEU A 662 9.74 -22.62 -1.56
C LEU A 662 10.71 -21.79 -0.71
N ALA A 663 10.40 -20.52 -0.50
CA ALA A 663 11.21 -19.61 0.29
C ALA A 663 11.09 -19.86 1.81
N GLY A 664 9.94 -20.31 2.27
CA GLY A 664 9.68 -20.68 3.68
C GLY A 664 10.00 -22.15 4.00
N GLY A 665 10.35 -22.96 3.00
CA GLY A 665 10.65 -24.39 3.18
C GLY A 665 9.44 -25.23 3.64
N ARG A 666 8.21 -24.74 3.44
CA ARG A 666 6.97 -25.44 3.78
C ARG A 666 6.44 -26.19 2.56
N SER A 667 6.02 -27.45 2.72
CA SER A 667 5.33 -28.17 1.66
C SER A 667 3.95 -27.54 1.39
N THR A 668 3.47 -27.63 0.14
CA THR A 668 2.11 -27.20 -0.25
C THR A 668 1.05 -27.74 0.69
N PHE A 669 1.17 -29.00 1.09
CA PHE A 669 0.24 -29.63 2.04
C PHE A 669 0.28 -28.97 3.42
N MET A 670 1.45 -28.58 3.93
CA MET A 670 1.56 -27.90 5.22
C MET A 670 0.97 -26.49 5.17
N VAL A 671 1.14 -25.77 4.09
CA VAL A 671 0.50 -24.46 3.88
C VAL A 671 -1.01 -24.62 3.83
N GLU A 672 -1.50 -25.59 3.06
CA GLU A 672 -2.92 -25.93 2.96
C GLU A 672 -3.53 -26.26 4.33
N MET A 673 -2.88 -27.09 5.11
CA MET A 673 -3.38 -27.48 6.43
C MET A 673 -3.32 -26.32 7.43
N SER A 674 -2.33 -25.44 7.33
CA SER A 674 -2.27 -24.24 8.18
C SER A 674 -3.40 -23.27 7.88
N GLU A 675 -3.71 -23.04 6.59
CA GLU A 675 -4.84 -22.20 6.17
C GLU A 675 -6.17 -22.82 6.60
N THR A 676 -6.35 -24.13 6.40
CA THR A 676 -7.54 -24.88 6.83
C THR A 676 -7.72 -24.81 8.35
N ALA A 677 -6.66 -24.99 9.13
CA ALA A 677 -6.69 -24.89 10.58
C ALA A 677 -7.09 -23.48 11.03
N ASN A 678 -6.53 -22.44 10.40
CA ASN A 678 -6.91 -21.05 10.69
C ASN A 678 -8.41 -20.81 10.45
N ILE A 679 -8.97 -21.35 9.36
CA ILE A 679 -10.39 -21.25 9.05
C ILE A 679 -11.22 -21.96 10.12
N LEU A 680 -10.94 -23.24 10.40
CA LEU A 680 -11.71 -24.04 11.36
C LEU A 680 -11.68 -23.48 12.79
N HIS A 681 -10.56 -22.87 13.19
CA HIS A 681 -10.45 -22.25 14.53
C HIS A 681 -11.16 -20.90 14.64
N ASN A 682 -11.35 -20.16 13.55
CA ASN A 682 -11.81 -18.78 13.61
C ASN A 682 -13.14 -18.52 12.89
N ALA A 683 -13.66 -19.47 12.12
CA ALA A 683 -14.95 -19.33 11.47
C ALA A 683 -16.10 -19.28 12.49
N THR A 684 -17.08 -18.45 12.23
CA THR A 684 -18.30 -18.29 13.00
C THR A 684 -19.52 -18.57 12.11
N ASP A 685 -20.71 -18.55 12.70
CA ASP A 685 -21.97 -18.64 11.96
C ASP A 685 -22.26 -17.46 11.03
N LYS A 686 -21.46 -16.38 11.13
CA LYS A 686 -21.54 -15.18 10.29
C LYS A 686 -20.40 -15.07 9.29
N SER A 687 -19.49 -16.06 9.27
CA SER A 687 -18.35 -16.06 8.36
C SER A 687 -18.73 -16.56 6.97
N LEU A 688 -18.10 -16.01 5.94
CA LEU A 688 -18.10 -16.56 4.58
C LEU A 688 -16.80 -17.35 4.37
N VAL A 689 -16.94 -18.62 4.03
CA VAL A 689 -15.82 -19.56 3.89
C VAL A 689 -15.81 -20.14 2.47
N LEU A 690 -14.69 -20.00 1.79
CA LEU A 690 -14.44 -20.56 0.46
C LEU A 690 -13.34 -21.63 0.55
N MET A 691 -13.71 -22.88 0.38
CA MET A 691 -12.77 -24.01 0.42
C MET A 691 -12.68 -24.65 -0.97
N ASP A 692 -11.49 -24.61 -1.57
CA ASP A 692 -11.26 -25.16 -2.90
C ASP A 692 -10.25 -26.32 -2.82
N GLU A 693 -10.71 -27.53 -3.13
CA GLU A 693 -9.91 -28.72 -3.33
C GLU A 693 -9.03 -29.11 -2.14
N VAL A 694 -9.59 -29.13 -0.94
CA VAL A 694 -8.89 -29.53 0.29
C VAL A 694 -8.49 -31.01 0.25
N GLY A 695 -7.26 -31.30 0.67
CA GLY A 695 -6.74 -32.69 0.80
C GLY A 695 -5.96 -33.19 -0.41
N ARG A 696 -5.61 -32.33 -1.41
CA ARG A 696 -4.87 -32.77 -2.61
C ARG A 696 -3.40 -33.09 -2.38
N GLY A 697 -2.80 -32.54 -1.36
CA GLY A 697 -1.35 -32.65 -1.09
C GLY A 697 -0.89 -33.92 -0.41
N THR A 698 -1.79 -34.91 -0.19
CA THR A 698 -1.51 -36.16 0.55
C THR A 698 -2.12 -37.37 -0.15
N SER A 699 -2.12 -38.56 0.49
CA SER A 699 -2.75 -39.72 -0.04
C SER A 699 -4.27 -39.52 -0.21
N THR A 700 -4.88 -40.18 -1.19
CA THR A 700 -6.30 -39.99 -1.52
C THR A 700 -7.23 -40.16 -0.34
N PHE A 701 -7.01 -41.23 0.48
CA PHE A 701 -7.86 -41.51 1.64
C PHE A 701 -7.65 -40.51 2.79
N ASP A 702 -6.40 -40.11 3.06
CA ASP A 702 -6.11 -39.09 4.08
C ASP A 702 -6.72 -37.76 3.66
N GLY A 703 -6.57 -37.38 2.39
CA GLY A 703 -7.12 -36.15 1.82
C GLY A 703 -8.64 -36.12 1.89
N LEU A 704 -9.31 -37.22 1.49
CA LEU A 704 -10.76 -37.36 1.59
C LEU A 704 -11.23 -37.26 3.04
N SER A 705 -10.57 -37.98 3.96
CA SER A 705 -10.95 -37.97 5.38
C SER A 705 -10.83 -36.58 6.00
N LEU A 706 -9.77 -35.84 5.69
CA LEU A 706 -9.57 -34.45 6.14
C LEU A 706 -10.60 -33.52 5.55
N ALA A 707 -10.86 -33.59 4.22
CA ALA A 707 -11.85 -32.78 3.54
C ALA A 707 -13.27 -33.05 4.11
N TRP A 708 -13.60 -34.30 4.35
CA TRP A 708 -14.88 -34.69 4.95
C TRP A 708 -15.06 -34.10 6.35
N ALA A 709 -14.07 -34.31 7.23
CA ALA A 709 -14.11 -33.79 8.60
C ALA A 709 -14.19 -32.27 8.65
N ALA A 710 -13.43 -31.59 7.78
CA ALA A 710 -13.48 -30.12 7.65
C ALA A 710 -14.86 -29.65 7.16
N ALA A 711 -15.47 -30.34 6.19
CA ALA A 711 -16.80 -29.99 5.69
C ALA A 711 -17.87 -30.19 6.78
N GLU A 712 -17.82 -31.29 7.54
CA GLU A 712 -18.72 -31.54 8.67
C GLU A 712 -18.59 -30.49 9.77
N ASP A 713 -17.37 -30.06 10.08
CA ASP A 713 -17.12 -29.05 11.12
C ASP A 713 -17.66 -27.68 10.70
N LEU A 714 -17.45 -27.28 9.44
CA LEU A 714 -18.00 -26.05 8.88
C LEU A 714 -19.54 -26.09 8.80
N ALA A 715 -20.12 -27.23 8.44
CA ALA A 715 -21.56 -27.45 8.47
C ALA A 715 -22.13 -27.29 9.87
N ARG A 716 -21.43 -27.83 10.90
CA ARG A 716 -21.79 -27.71 12.32
C ARG A 716 -21.66 -26.28 12.83
N THR A 717 -20.61 -25.56 12.43
CA THR A 717 -20.40 -24.13 12.71
C THR A 717 -21.46 -23.27 12.06
N ARG A 718 -22.13 -23.77 11.01
CA ARG A 718 -23.14 -23.06 10.21
C ARG A 718 -22.60 -21.78 9.55
N ALA A 719 -21.32 -21.74 9.21
CA ALA A 719 -20.75 -20.68 8.39
C ALA A 719 -21.34 -20.73 6.97
N PHE A 720 -21.48 -19.58 6.32
CA PHE A 720 -21.79 -19.54 4.88
C PHE A 720 -20.61 -20.17 4.13
N THR A 721 -20.79 -21.36 3.58
CA THR A 721 -19.66 -22.11 3.03
C THR A 721 -19.89 -22.50 1.58
N LEU A 722 -18.90 -22.20 0.73
CA LEU A 722 -18.77 -22.74 -0.61
C LEU A 722 -17.59 -23.72 -0.62
N PHE A 723 -17.89 -25.01 -0.77
CA PHE A 723 -16.92 -26.09 -0.67
C PHE A 723 -16.76 -26.79 -2.02
N ALA A 724 -15.77 -26.38 -2.81
CA ALA A 724 -15.48 -27.02 -4.09
C ALA A 724 -14.58 -28.24 -3.88
N THR A 725 -14.96 -29.36 -4.48
CA THR A 725 -14.23 -30.62 -4.31
C THR A 725 -14.24 -31.49 -5.58
N HIS A 726 -13.25 -32.36 -5.66
CA HIS A 726 -13.21 -33.47 -6.61
C HIS A 726 -13.59 -34.81 -5.97
N TYR A 727 -13.77 -34.82 -4.66
CA TYR A 727 -14.23 -36.00 -3.96
C TYR A 727 -15.75 -36.12 -4.10
N PHE A 728 -16.21 -37.00 -4.97
CA PHE A 728 -17.65 -37.26 -5.19
C PHE A 728 -18.32 -37.80 -3.94
N GLU A 729 -17.58 -38.47 -3.10
CA GLU A 729 -18.05 -39.05 -1.82
C GLU A 729 -18.64 -37.95 -0.91
N LEU A 730 -18.15 -36.74 -0.98
CA LEU A 730 -18.69 -35.61 -0.21
C LEU A 730 -20.10 -35.18 -0.67
N THR A 731 -20.56 -35.63 -1.84
CA THR A 731 -21.92 -35.30 -2.31
C THR A 731 -23.02 -36.00 -1.53
N VAL A 732 -22.71 -37.00 -0.68
CA VAL A 732 -23.66 -37.62 0.25
C VAL A 732 -23.80 -36.84 1.57
N LEU A 733 -22.99 -35.80 1.78
CA LEU A 733 -23.02 -35.00 3.02
C LEU A 733 -24.41 -34.40 3.34
N PRO A 734 -25.22 -33.95 2.35
CA PRO A 734 -26.60 -33.50 2.60
C PRO A 734 -27.52 -34.52 3.25
N GLU A 735 -27.25 -35.82 3.12
CA GLU A 735 -28.04 -36.87 3.74
C GLU A 735 -27.91 -36.86 5.26
N SER A 736 -26.73 -36.48 5.75
CA SER A 736 -26.41 -36.45 7.20
C SER A 736 -26.45 -35.03 7.77
N GLN A 737 -26.32 -34.01 6.92
CA GLN A 737 -26.24 -32.58 7.31
C GLN A 737 -27.31 -31.76 6.55
N PRO A 738 -28.47 -31.49 7.15
CA PRO A 738 -29.61 -30.84 6.47
C PRO A 738 -29.30 -29.45 5.93
N ALA A 739 -28.33 -28.76 6.52
CA ALA A 739 -27.93 -27.40 6.09
C ALA A 739 -26.94 -27.39 4.91
N VAL A 740 -26.67 -28.56 4.31
CA VAL A 740 -25.77 -28.71 3.16
C VAL A 740 -26.59 -29.05 1.92
N ALA A 741 -26.26 -28.43 0.77
CA ALA A 741 -26.83 -28.77 -0.52
C ALA A 741 -25.72 -29.01 -1.55
N ASN A 742 -26.00 -29.78 -2.58
CA ASN A 742 -25.11 -30.00 -3.70
C ASN A 742 -25.45 -29.06 -4.84
N VAL A 743 -24.41 -28.53 -5.48
CA VAL A 743 -24.51 -27.84 -6.77
C VAL A 743 -23.38 -28.30 -7.69
N HIS A 744 -23.56 -28.16 -8.97
CA HIS A 744 -22.51 -28.48 -9.93
C HIS A 744 -22.42 -27.46 -11.06
N LEU A 745 -21.20 -27.29 -11.60
CA LEU A 745 -21.01 -26.50 -12.81
C LEU A 745 -21.25 -27.40 -14.03
N ASN A 746 -22.16 -26.91 -14.88
CA ASN A 746 -22.61 -27.68 -16.03
C ASN A 746 -21.57 -27.67 -17.15
N ALA A 747 -21.33 -28.85 -17.71
CA ALA A 747 -20.56 -29.04 -18.91
C ALA A 747 -21.28 -30.04 -19.79
N THR A 748 -21.24 -29.86 -21.09
CA THR A 748 -21.86 -30.78 -22.05
C THR A 748 -20.80 -31.29 -23.03
N GLU A 749 -20.96 -32.53 -23.47
CA GLU A 749 -20.12 -33.11 -24.48
C GLU A 749 -20.81 -32.96 -25.86
N HIS A 750 -20.12 -32.30 -26.80
CA HIS A 750 -20.60 -32.12 -28.15
C HIS A 750 -19.48 -32.49 -29.16
N ASN A 751 -19.75 -33.47 -30.01
CA ASN A 751 -18.79 -33.96 -31.01
C ASN A 751 -17.41 -34.31 -30.40
N GLU A 752 -17.39 -35.11 -29.35
CA GLU A 752 -16.19 -35.53 -28.62
C GLU A 752 -15.41 -34.36 -27.97
N ARG A 753 -15.98 -33.16 -27.93
CA ARG A 753 -15.43 -32.01 -27.24
C ARG A 753 -16.31 -31.61 -26.09
N ILE A 754 -15.69 -31.27 -24.97
CA ILE A 754 -16.40 -30.71 -23.83
C ILE A 754 -16.63 -29.21 -24.04
N VAL A 755 -17.84 -28.77 -23.80
CA VAL A 755 -18.23 -27.37 -23.78
C VAL A 755 -18.62 -27.01 -22.34
N PHE A 756 -17.92 -26.10 -21.76
CA PHE A 756 -18.22 -25.60 -20.41
C PHE A 756 -19.30 -24.54 -20.54
N LEU A 757 -20.45 -24.77 -19.93
CA LEU A 757 -21.57 -23.83 -19.96
C LEU A 757 -21.48 -22.79 -18.83
N HIS A 758 -20.60 -23.01 -17.85
CA HIS A 758 -20.35 -22.13 -16.71
C HIS A 758 -21.59 -21.82 -15.85
N HIS A 759 -22.67 -22.55 -16.03
CA HIS A 759 -23.89 -22.44 -15.22
C HIS A 759 -23.81 -23.35 -14.00
N VAL A 760 -24.19 -22.78 -12.85
CA VAL A 760 -24.36 -23.54 -11.60
C VAL A 760 -25.78 -24.10 -11.54
N LEU A 761 -25.89 -25.40 -11.38
CA LEU A 761 -27.16 -26.12 -11.30
C LEU A 761 -27.28 -26.89 -9.99
N PRO A 762 -28.50 -27.11 -9.47
CA PRO A 762 -28.72 -27.93 -8.28
C PRO A 762 -28.32 -29.40 -8.48
N GLY A 763 -27.91 -30.04 -7.41
CA GLY A 763 -27.51 -31.46 -7.38
C GLY A 763 -26.02 -31.67 -7.69
N PRO A 764 -25.52 -32.90 -7.49
CA PRO A 764 -24.13 -33.27 -7.79
C PRO A 764 -23.91 -33.40 -9.29
N ALA A 765 -22.65 -33.27 -9.74
CA ALA A 765 -22.28 -33.56 -11.13
C ALA A 765 -22.52 -35.05 -11.45
N SER A 766 -23.02 -35.31 -12.65
CA SER A 766 -23.36 -36.66 -13.10
C SER A 766 -22.13 -37.51 -13.45
N GLN A 767 -21.02 -36.90 -13.79
CA GLN A 767 -19.76 -37.59 -14.19
C GLN A 767 -18.54 -36.68 -14.05
N SER A 768 -17.35 -37.26 -14.03
CA SER A 768 -16.09 -36.54 -14.07
C SER A 768 -15.63 -36.32 -15.50
N TYR A 769 -15.19 -35.11 -15.82
CA TYR A 769 -14.74 -34.73 -17.14
C TYR A 769 -13.20 -34.71 -17.30
N GLY A 770 -12.45 -35.30 -16.38
CA GLY A 770 -10.99 -35.24 -16.33
C GLY A 770 -10.31 -35.74 -17.63
N LEU A 771 -10.79 -36.82 -18.20
CA LEU A 771 -10.24 -37.35 -19.47
C LEU A 771 -10.57 -36.47 -20.68
N ALA A 772 -11.75 -35.87 -20.69
CA ALA A 772 -12.14 -34.93 -21.75
C ALA A 772 -11.31 -33.63 -21.68
N VAL A 773 -11.04 -33.13 -20.46
CA VAL A 773 -10.13 -31.99 -20.23
C VAL A 773 -8.69 -32.34 -20.65
N ALA A 774 -8.20 -33.51 -20.30
CA ALA A 774 -6.86 -33.98 -20.71
C ALA A 774 -6.74 -34.06 -22.26
N GLN A 775 -7.80 -34.46 -22.92
CA GLN A 775 -7.86 -34.49 -24.40
C GLN A 775 -7.81 -33.05 -24.97
N LEU A 776 -8.53 -32.10 -24.38
CA LEU A 776 -8.47 -30.68 -24.79
C LEU A 776 -7.07 -30.09 -24.55
N ALA A 777 -6.39 -30.50 -23.49
CA ALA A 777 -5.03 -30.07 -23.17
C ALA A 777 -3.97 -30.68 -24.13
N GLY A 778 -4.37 -31.52 -25.07
CA GLY A 778 -3.46 -32.10 -26.07
C GLY A 778 -2.79 -33.40 -25.64
N VAL A 779 -3.27 -34.09 -24.59
CA VAL A 779 -2.77 -35.44 -24.27
C VAL A 779 -3.08 -36.39 -25.45
N PRO A 780 -2.08 -37.18 -25.91
CA PRO A 780 -2.22 -38.02 -27.08
C PRO A 780 -3.42 -38.96 -27.01
N ALA A 781 -4.21 -39.04 -28.08
CA ALA A 781 -5.43 -39.86 -28.17
C ALA A 781 -5.25 -41.33 -27.72
N PRO A 782 -4.13 -42.05 -28.03
CA PRO A 782 -3.91 -43.40 -27.53
C PRO A 782 -3.77 -43.50 -26.01
N VAL A 783 -3.28 -42.42 -25.37
CA VAL A 783 -3.18 -42.33 -23.88
C VAL A 783 -4.56 -42.14 -23.29
N ILE A 784 -5.36 -41.25 -23.88
CA ILE A 784 -6.75 -41.00 -23.46
C ILE A 784 -7.60 -42.25 -23.58
N GLN A 785 -7.44 -42.99 -24.67
CA GLN A 785 -8.20 -44.24 -24.88
C GLN A 785 -7.85 -45.29 -23.81
N ARG A 786 -6.56 -45.50 -23.54
CA ARG A 786 -6.12 -46.40 -22.45
C ARG A 786 -6.62 -45.92 -21.09
N ALA A 787 -6.58 -44.61 -20.84
CA ALA A 787 -7.10 -44.05 -19.60
C ALA A 787 -8.61 -44.32 -19.42
N ARG A 788 -9.42 -44.24 -20.52
CA ARG A 788 -10.84 -44.60 -20.49
C ARG A 788 -11.05 -46.10 -20.19
N GLU A 789 -10.20 -46.98 -20.71
CA GLU A 789 -10.25 -48.41 -20.44
C GLU A 789 -9.91 -48.70 -18.96
N HIS A 790 -8.91 -48.00 -18.42
CA HIS A 790 -8.55 -48.12 -17.00
C HIS A 790 -9.65 -47.59 -16.11
N LEU A 791 -10.25 -46.44 -16.46
CA LEU A 791 -11.37 -45.88 -15.67
C LEU A 791 -12.54 -46.85 -15.60
N LYS A 792 -12.94 -47.45 -16.77
CA LYS A 792 -14.00 -48.47 -16.79
C LYS A 792 -13.71 -49.68 -15.91
N ARG A 793 -12.42 -50.11 -15.89
CA ARG A 793 -12.04 -51.25 -15.02
C ARG A 793 -12.13 -50.85 -13.55
N LEU A 794 -11.68 -49.69 -13.20
CA LEU A 794 -11.79 -49.19 -11.83
C LEU A 794 -13.25 -49.03 -11.40
N GLU A 795 -14.11 -48.49 -12.24
CA GLU A 795 -15.55 -48.35 -11.99
C GLU A 795 -16.23 -49.70 -11.85
N THR A 796 -15.85 -50.73 -12.64
CA THR A 796 -16.47 -52.08 -12.58
C THR A 796 -15.93 -52.93 -11.42
N THR A 797 -14.77 -52.61 -10.86
CA THR A 797 -14.18 -53.32 -9.74
C THR A 797 -14.76 -52.86 -8.40
N SER A 798 -15.48 -51.76 -8.40
CA SER A 798 -16.09 -51.12 -7.24
C SER A 798 -17.60 -51.40 -7.17
N LEU A 799 -18.04 -52.67 -7.13
CA LEU A 799 -19.45 -53.02 -6.89
C LEU A 799 -19.76 -53.14 -5.37
N PRO A 800 -20.92 -52.63 -4.91
CA PRO A 800 -21.22 -52.55 -3.48
C PRO A 800 -21.61 -53.87 -2.88
N HIS A 801 -21.22 -54.13 -1.62
CA HIS A 801 -21.81 -55.15 -0.77
C HIS A 801 -23.20 -54.72 -0.32
N GLU A 802 -24.24 -55.40 -0.78
CA GLU A 802 -25.62 -55.25 -0.33
C GLU A 802 -25.74 -55.60 1.17
N MET A 803 -26.17 -54.64 1.98
CA MET A 803 -26.82 -54.96 3.24
C MET A 803 -28.29 -55.41 2.98
N PRO A 804 -28.84 -56.43 3.64
CA PRO A 804 -30.20 -56.84 3.39
C PRO A 804 -31.20 -55.85 3.94
N SER A 805 -31.84 -55.06 3.04
CA SER A 805 -32.97 -54.23 3.38
C SER A 805 -34.29 -54.96 3.19
N GLN A 806 -35.14 -54.89 4.19
CA GLN A 806 -36.51 -55.29 4.11
C GLN A 806 -37.29 -54.43 3.10
N GLN A 807 -38.13 -55.07 2.35
CA GLN A 807 -38.96 -54.64 1.23
C GLN A 807 -39.71 -53.33 1.40
N SER A 808 -39.58 -52.40 0.45
CA SER A 808 -40.77 -51.79 -0.22
C SER A 808 -40.32 -51.07 -1.50
N GLY A 809 -41.00 -51.45 -2.59
CA GLY A 809 -40.59 -51.13 -3.96
C GLY A 809 -40.82 -49.69 -4.39
N LYS A 810 -39.82 -49.19 -5.14
CA LYS A 810 -39.91 -48.26 -6.29
C LYS A 810 -38.57 -48.31 -7.05
N PRO A 811 -38.50 -48.10 -8.35
CA PRO A 811 -37.30 -48.38 -9.15
C PRO A 811 -36.22 -47.34 -8.90
N ALA A 812 -35.01 -47.82 -8.52
CA ALA A 812 -33.84 -47.02 -8.31
C ALA A 812 -33.15 -46.67 -9.64
N SER A 813 -32.75 -45.43 -9.78
CA SER A 813 -31.77 -44.98 -10.78
C SER A 813 -30.38 -45.54 -10.42
N PRO A 814 -29.47 -45.80 -11.37
CA PRO A 814 -28.21 -46.48 -11.10
C PRO A 814 -27.29 -45.60 -10.25
N MET A 815 -27.00 -46.08 -9.04
CA MET A 815 -25.96 -45.50 -8.18
C MET A 815 -24.59 -45.80 -8.74
N GLN A 816 -23.72 -44.80 -8.76
CA GLN A 816 -22.30 -44.91 -9.03
C GLN A 816 -21.60 -45.63 -7.85
N SER A 817 -20.87 -46.69 -8.15
CA SER A 817 -20.25 -47.56 -7.14
C SER A 817 -18.90 -47.07 -6.64
N ASP A 818 -18.63 -47.32 -5.41
CA ASP A 818 -17.41 -47.01 -4.69
C ASP A 818 -16.16 -47.61 -5.37
N LEU A 819 -15.21 -46.77 -5.76
CA LEU A 819 -14.04 -47.15 -6.57
C LEU A 819 -12.92 -47.83 -5.73
N PHE A 820 -13.07 -47.98 -4.41
CA PHE A 820 -11.98 -48.34 -3.51
C PHE A 820 -12.30 -49.40 -2.44
N ALA A 821 -13.26 -50.24 -2.63
CA ALA A 821 -13.46 -51.39 -1.73
C ALA A 821 -12.29 -52.37 -1.89
N SER A 822 -11.35 -52.38 -0.93
CA SER A 822 -10.31 -53.42 -0.85
C SER A 822 -10.95 -54.75 -0.48
N LEU A 823 -10.75 -55.81 -1.30
CA LEU A 823 -11.12 -57.15 -0.99
C LEU A 823 -10.46 -57.57 0.35
N PRO A 824 -11.19 -58.16 1.30
CA PRO A 824 -10.59 -58.66 2.52
C PRO A 824 -9.51 -59.70 2.18
N HIS A 825 -8.35 -59.54 2.81
CA HIS A 825 -7.21 -60.41 2.57
C HIS A 825 -7.60 -61.87 2.96
N PRO A 826 -7.26 -62.90 2.15
CA PRO A 826 -7.65 -64.28 2.38
C PRO A 826 -7.38 -64.79 3.80
N VAL A 827 -6.40 -64.24 4.48
CA VAL A 827 -6.03 -64.54 5.89
C VAL A 827 -7.11 -64.09 6.86
N ILE A 828 -7.86 -63.01 6.57
CA ILE A 828 -8.94 -62.50 7.41
C ILE A 828 -10.15 -63.47 7.37
N ASP A 829 -10.41 -64.02 6.21
CA ASP A 829 -11.46 -65.02 6.01
C ASP A 829 -11.15 -66.35 6.72
N GLU A 830 -9.88 -66.78 6.67
CA GLU A 830 -9.42 -67.95 7.44
C GLU A 830 -9.47 -67.68 8.94
N LEU A 831 -9.06 -66.51 9.41
CA LEU A 831 -9.10 -66.14 10.81
C LEU A 831 -10.52 -66.14 11.38
N SER A 832 -11.51 -65.66 10.62
CA SER A 832 -12.92 -65.61 11.03
C SER A 832 -13.58 -66.98 11.20
N ARG A 833 -13.00 -68.01 10.58
CA ARG A 833 -13.52 -69.39 10.68
C ARG A 833 -12.89 -70.22 11.79
N ILE A 834 -11.85 -69.73 12.47
CA ILE A 834 -11.15 -70.46 13.53
C ILE A 834 -11.75 -70.10 14.90
N ASN A 835 -12.15 -71.13 15.65
CA ASN A 835 -12.46 -70.93 17.05
C ASN A 835 -11.19 -71.12 17.89
N PRO A 836 -10.69 -70.10 18.62
CA PRO A 836 -9.48 -70.22 19.40
C PRO A 836 -9.50 -71.32 20.49
N ASP A 837 -10.67 -71.65 20.97
CA ASP A 837 -10.84 -72.71 22.02
C ASP A 837 -10.70 -74.17 21.52
N ASP A 838 -10.76 -74.34 20.16
CA ASP A 838 -10.69 -75.69 19.56
C ASP A 838 -9.30 -76.00 18.98
N ILE A 839 -8.29 -75.09 19.12
CA ILE A 839 -6.94 -75.29 18.61
C ILE A 839 -5.91 -75.38 19.74
N SER A 840 -4.95 -76.22 19.58
CA SER A 840 -3.82 -76.31 20.51
C SER A 840 -2.83 -75.18 20.31
N PRO A 841 -2.04 -74.80 21.34
CA PRO A 841 -1.03 -73.78 21.24
C PRO A 841 -0.01 -73.99 20.10
N ARG A 842 0.29 -75.16 19.73
CA ARG A 842 1.21 -75.53 18.65
C ARG A 842 0.56 -75.25 17.28
N GLN A 843 -0.72 -75.62 17.12
CA GLN A 843 -1.49 -75.36 15.92
C GLN A 843 -1.72 -73.84 15.67
N ALA A 844 -1.95 -73.08 16.76
CA ALA A 844 -2.08 -71.67 16.70
C ALA A 844 -0.77 -71.03 16.22
N LEU A 845 0.41 -71.51 16.68
CA LEU A 845 1.70 -71.04 16.26
C LEU A 845 2.00 -71.34 14.79
N ASP A 846 1.64 -72.57 14.35
CA ASP A 846 1.83 -73.01 12.96
C ASP A 846 0.91 -72.21 12.01
N LEU A 847 -0.29 -71.84 12.39
CA LEU A 847 -1.19 -70.94 11.65
C LEU A 847 -0.65 -69.55 11.55
N LEU A 848 -0.12 -69.00 12.66
CA LEU A 848 0.53 -67.68 12.63
C LEU A 848 1.73 -67.62 11.68
N TYR A 849 2.55 -68.66 11.65
CA TYR A 849 3.65 -68.74 10.69
C TYR A 849 3.15 -68.86 9.23
N ALA A 850 2.11 -69.66 9.00
CA ALA A 850 1.53 -69.82 7.68
C ALA A 850 0.90 -68.49 7.17
N TRP A 851 0.23 -67.73 8.04
CA TRP A 851 -0.36 -66.43 7.72
C TRP A 851 0.73 -65.36 7.49
N LYS A 852 1.78 -65.36 8.32
CA LYS A 852 2.90 -64.43 8.15
C LYS A 852 3.64 -64.62 6.79
N MET A 853 3.59 -65.76 6.20
CA MET A 853 4.19 -66.03 4.88
C MET A 853 3.27 -65.62 3.71
N ARG A 854 1.98 -65.31 3.97
CA ARG A 854 0.99 -64.94 2.99
C ARG A 854 0.59 -63.42 3.06
N VAL A 855 0.98 -62.75 4.10
CA VAL A 855 0.92 -61.28 4.28
C VAL A 855 2.28 -60.68 3.92
#